data_30001f7942fcbd82919538b89331c2b9
#
_entry.id   30001f7942fcbd82919538b89331c2b9
#
_cell.length_a   1.000
_cell.length_b   1.000
_cell.length_c   1.000
_cell.angle_alpha   90.00
_cell.angle_beta   90.00
_cell.angle_gamma   90.00
#
_symmetry.space_group_name_H-M   'P 1'
#
loop_
_entity.id
_entity.type
_entity.pdbx_description
1 polymer ?
#
loop_
_entity_poly.entity_id
_entity_poly.type
_entity_poly.pdbx_seq_one_letter_code
_entity_poly.pdbx_strand_id
1 'polypeptide(L)'
;MTAGPDPAPDTSAASSPSPVRERAESVLRVLVGRDDVALREDQWRAIEALVIGRRRALVVQRTGWGKSAVYFVATVLVREGWASWRPGRPTPAPGSRSGVGPRSGPTVIISPLLALMRDQVAAARRAGISAVTMNSANAAQWPAIEEQVRTGDVDVLLVSPERLNNPTFRDEILPRLAAGAGLVVVDEAHCISDWGHDFRPDYRRIRTLLAGLPPRTPVLATTATANARVTADVAEQLGGTAPGLRDAEVLVVRGTLERDSLHLGVRRLPDAAARLAWLTDYVRRAPGSGIVYCLTVSAAQEIAERLREAGLEVAPYTGRTDAADREQLEEDLKTNRVRALVATSALGMGFDKPDLAFVVHMGAPDSPVSYYQQVGRAGRGVDRAEVVLLPGAEDRSIWDWFGSQGFPPEPEVRAVLTALDEATREGGGPLSTNLLETVTSLRRTRLESMLKVLDVDGAVRRVQGGWESTGRPWAYDAERYARVEAARIAEQEAMERYEALEAPECRMAFLRSALDDPVMPAHWRCGSCDLCGGLVLKRAARADDVEAARASLARVGVVLTPRRQWPAGMDRLGLPALRGRIAASERAGTGMAVGRMDGLGVAAALRGLIEQDDAAEVPLGLRPSVLQVAERLTALMAEDGDDTGGDAGSDDGPPPSGVVVIESRRRPRLVRQVGRALSRHLSAAPLGVVGAAGEPGRHDVGSAFRLAQVARSLTLADWSHEALTGLQGASVVLVDDWTDSGWTLAVAARLLLRAGAARVHPFVLAQR
;
A
#
# COMPACT_ATOMS: atom_id res chain seq x y z
N MET A 1 16.51 43.32 64.09
CA MET A 1 15.30 42.53 63.90
C MET A 1 15.44 41.83 62.56
N THR A 2 15.96 40.59 62.61
CA THR A 2 16.23 39.74 61.45
C THR A 2 15.00 38.85 61.21
N ALA A 3 14.33 39.01 60.06
CA ALA A 3 13.26 38.14 59.64
C ALA A 3 13.84 36.75 59.27
N GLY A 4 13.31 35.70 59.86
CA GLY A 4 13.62 34.32 59.52
C GLY A 4 13.02 33.89 58.19
N PRO A 5 13.58 32.84 57.56
CA PRO A 5 13.06 32.36 56.27
C PRO A 5 11.73 31.62 56.44
N ASP A 6 10.81 31.87 55.49
CA ASP A 6 9.54 31.15 55.34
C ASP A 6 9.78 29.62 55.18
N PRO A 7 8.90 28.80 55.75
CA PRO A 7 9.01 27.35 55.58
C PRO A 7 8.63 26.96 54.16
N ALA A 8 9.47 26.12 53.54
CA ALA A 8 9.19 25.51 52.23
C ALA A 8 7.84 24.76 52.24
N PRO A 9 7.10 24.77 51.11
CA PRO A 9 5.85 24.01 51.03
C PRO A 9 6.10 22.52 51.13
N ASP A 10 5.36 21.91 52.04
CA ASP A 10 5.34 20.47 52.33
C ASP A 10 4.91 19.66 51.12
N THR A 11 5.83 18.96 50.47
CA THR A 11 5.63 18.13 49.31
C THR A 11 5.39 16.66 49.63
N SER A 12 4.67 16.35 50.69
CA SER A 12 4.34 14.96 51.04
C SER A 12 2.86 14.73 51.37
N ALA A 13 1.99 14.95 50.38
CA ALA A 13 0.69 14.31 50.36
C ALA A 13 0.58 13.50 49.08
N ALA A 14 1.09 12.28 49.10
CA ALA A 14 0.70 11.29 48.12
C ALA A 14 -0.82 11.05 48.28
N SER A 15 -1.64 11.79 47.53
CA SER A 15 -3.08 11.59 47.49
C SER A 15 -3.33 10.17 47.04
N SER A 16 -4.11 9.41 47.81
CA SER A 16 -4.57 8.07 47.44
C SER A 16 -5.14 8.10 46.02
N PRO A 17 -4.83 7.11 45.15
CA PRO A 17 -5.31 7.11 43.79
C PRO A 17 -6.84 7.17 43.79
N SER A 18 -7.43 7.93 42.85
CA SER A 18 -8.88 8.04 42.76
C SER A 18 -9.48 6.67 42.47
N PRO A 19 -10.66 6.33 42.99
CA PRO A 19 -11.32 5.03 42.75
C PRO A 19 -11.45 4.69 41.25
N VAL A 20 -11.54 5.71 40.39
CA VAL A 20 -11.58 5.53 38.93
C VAL A 20 -10.21 5.04 38.40
N ARG A 21 -9.11 5.58 38.92
CA ARG A 21 -7.76 5.15 38.52
C ARG A 21 -7.47 3.73 39.01
N GLU A 22 -7.86 3.39 40.22
CA GLU A 22 -7.73 2.01 40.75
C GLU A 22 -8.47 1.00 39.88
N ARG A 23 -9.72 1.35 39.46
CA ARG A 23 -10.50 0.51 38.55
C ARG A 23 -9.85 0.42 37.18
N ALA A 24 -9.34 1.52 36.63
CA ALA A 24 -8.63 1.56 35.34
C ALA A 24 -7.41 0.63 35.35
N GLU A 25 -6.62 0.64 36.41
CA GLU A 25 -5.45 -0.24 36.57
C GLU A 25 -5.85 -1.72 36.75
N SER A 26 -6.94 -1.99 37.46
CA SER A 26 -7.50 -3.35 37.54
C SER A 26 -7.90 -3.89 36.16
N VAL A 27 -8.55 -3.07 35.32
CA VAL A 27 -8.90 -3.44 33.93
C VAL A 27 -7.65 -3.66 33.07
N LEU A 28 -6.62 -2.82 33.23
CA LEU A 28 -5.36 -2.97 32.51
C LEU A 28 -4.69 -4.31 32.83
N ARG A 29 -4.63 -4.72 34.10
CA ARG A 29 -4.05 -6.01 34.52
C ARG A 29 -4.74 -7.19 33.84
N VAL A 30 -6.08 -7.17 33.80
CA VAL A 30 -6.86 -8.19 33.11
C VAL A 30 -6.58 -8.19 31.60
N LEU A 31 -6.52 -7.00 30.99
CA LEU A 31 -6.27 -6.85 29.56
C LEU A 31 -4.89 -7.37 29.12
N VAL A 32 -3.87 -7.11 29.95
CA VAL A 32 -2.46 -7.50 29.69
C VAL A 32 -2.19 -8.92 30.19
N GLY A 33 -2.99 -9.45 31.13
CA GLY A 33 -2.77 -10.76 31.76
C GLY A 33 -1.59 -10.77 32.73
N ARG A 34 -1.27 -9.63 33.37
CA ARG A 34 -0.16 -9.45 34.30
C ARG A 34 -0.58 -8.55 35.45
N ASP A 35 -0.25 -8.96 36.69
CA ASP A 35 -0.60 -8.23 37.89
C ASP A 35 0.34 -7.08 38.26
N ASP A 36 1.56 -7.11 37.71
CA ASP A 36 2.63 -6.16 37.99
C ASP A 36 2.60 -4.88 37.13
N VAL A 37 1.59 -4.75 36.24
CA VAL A 37 1.46 -3.59 35.34
C VAL A 37 0.63 -2.47 35.97
N ALA A 38 1.05 -1.24 35.69
CA ALA A 38 0.35 -0.01 36.03
C ALA A 38 0.22 0.90 34.81
N LEU A 39 -0.79 1.78 34.83
CA LEU A 39 -0.96 2.80 33.82
C LEU A 39 0.20 3.80 33.84
N ARG A 40 0.74 4.11 32.66
CA ARG A 40 1.65 5.24 32.49
C ARG A 40 0.85 6.54 32.73
N GLU A 41 1.50 7.57 33.22
CA GLU A 41 0.81 8.83 33.52
C GLU A 41 0.10 9.43 32.28
N ASP A 42 0.74 9.37 31.12
CA ASP A 42 0.10 9.82 29.87
C ASP A 42 -1.08 8.94 29.42
N GLN A 43 -1.07 7.62 29.74
CA GLN A 43 -2.23 6.75 29.51
C GLN A 43 -3.38 7.16 30.42
N TRP A 44 -3.09 7.39 31.71
CA TRP A 44 -4.09 7.84 32.67
C TRP A 44 -4.67 9.19 32.27
N ARG A 45 -3.86 10.19 31.94
CA ARG A 45 -4.34 11.51 31.50
C ARG A 45 -5.29 11.41 30.30
N ALA A 46 -4.99 10.54 29.31
CA ALA A 46 -5.88 10.31 28.18
C ALA A 46 -7.18 9.63 28.61
N ILE A 47 -7.13 8.58 29.44
CA ILE A 47 -8.31 7.87 29.96
C ILE A 47 -9.18 8.83 30.78
N GLU A 48 -8.61 9.58 31.69
CA GLU A 48 -9.31 10.57 32.52
C GLU A 48 -10.05 11.63 31.67
N ALA A 49 -9.35 12.18 30.67
CA ALA A 49 -9.94 13.13 29.74
C ALA A 49 -11.15 12.56 28.97
N LEU A 50 -11.06 11.29 28.55
CA LEU A 50 -12.15 10.62 27.81
C LEU A 50 -13.31 10.26 28.72
N VAL A 51 -13.06 9.66 29.89
CA VAL A 51 -14.09 9.08 30.77
C VAL A 51 -14.72 10.15 31.64
N ILE A 52 -13.91 10.88 32.39
CA ILE A 52 -14.39 11.89 33.35
C ILE A 52 -14.65 13.22 32.68
N GLY A 53 -13.67 13.69 31.88
CA GLY A 53 -13.76 14.98 31.17
C GLY A 53 -14.73 14.98 30.01
N ARG A 54 -15.06 13.81 29.44
CA ARG A 54 -15.85 13.69 28.22
C ARG A 54 -15.29 14.59 27.10
N ARG A 55 -13.95 14.61 26.99
CA ARG A 55 -13.17 15.44 26.06
C ARG A 55 -12.71 14.67 24.83
N ARG A 56 -12.20 15.38 23.86
CA ARG A 56 -11.47 14.81 22.73
C ARG A 56 -9.98 14.76 23.04
N ALA A 57 -9.30 13.68 22.64
CA ALA A 57 -7.89 13.48 22.90
C ALA A 57 -7.17 12.95 21.64
N LEU A 58 -5.95 13.44 21.42
CA LEU A 58 -5.03 12.94 20.40
C LEU A 58 -3.78 12.39 21.11
N VAL A 59 -3.51 11.10 20.93
CA VAL A 59 -2.38 10.41 21.52
C VAL A 59 -1.37 10.05 20.42
N VAL A 60 -0.24 10.76 20.40
CA VAL A 60 0.89 10.54 19.49
C VAL A 60 2.00 9.86 20.28
N GLN A 61 2.10 8.53 20.13
CA GLN A 61 3.01 7.72 20.92
C GLN A 61 3.60 6.59 20.06
N ARG A 62 4.86 6.26 20.27
CA ARG A 62 5.56 5.19 19.55
C ARG A 62 4.79 3.88 19.51
N THR A 63 5.08 3.03 18.52
CA THR A 63 4.55 1.65 18.48
C THR A 63 4.98 0.88 19.74
N GLY A 64 4.10 0.00 20.25
CA GLY A 64 4.36 -0.76 21.49
C GLY A 64 4.18 0.01 22.79
N TRP A 65 3.79 1.29 22.78
CA TRP A 65 3.53 2.06 23.99
C TRP A 65 2.24 1.64 24.74
N GLY A 66 1.33 0.96 24.07
CA GLY A 66 0.08 0.52 24.67
C GLY A 66 -1.10 1.46 24.37
N LYS A 67 -1.14 2.07 23.18
CA LYS A 67 -2.26 2.91 22.72
C LYS A 67 -3.61 2.17 22.83
N SER A 68 -3.64 0.86 22.50
CA SER A 68 -4.85 0.03 22.59
C SER A 68 -5.40 -0.10 24.01
N ALA A 69 -4.54 -0.11 25.02
CA ALA A 69 -4.97 -0.16 26.40
C ALA A 69 -5.81 1.06 26.79
N VAL A 70 -5.48 2.26 26.26
CA VAL A 70 -6.20 3.49 26.54
C VAL A 70 -7.68 3.35 26.17
N TYR A 71 -7.99 2.91 24.95
CA TYR A 71 -9.38 2.82 24.50
C TYR A 71 -10.12 1.61 25.08
N PHE A 72 -9.47 0.47 25.32
CA PHE A 72 -10.14 -0.65 25.95
C PHE A 72 -10.47 -0.39 27.44
N VAL A 73 -9.53 0.21 28.18
CA VAL A 73 -9.80 0.63 29.56
C VAL A 73 -10.91 1.68 29.60
N ALA A 74 -10.85 2.71 28.74
CA ALA A 74 -11.88 3.73 28.66
C ALA A 74 -13.25 3.13 28.30
N THR A 75 -13.30 2.14 27.39
CA THR A 75 -14.52 1.41 27.02
C THR A 75 -15.18 0.78 28.26
N VAL A 76 -14.42 -0.01 29.04
CA VAL A 76 -14.95 -0.67 30.24
C VAL A 76 -15.47 0.37 31.23
N LEU A 77 -14.70 1.41 31.50
CA LEU A 77 -15.11 2.46 32.44
C LEU A 77 -16.38 3.21 31.99
N VAL A 78 -16.50 3.50 30.70
CA VAL A 78 -17.73 4.14 30.14
C VAL A 78 -18.91 3.21 30.28
N ARG A 79 -18.76 1.92 29.97
CA ARG A 79 -19.82 0.90 30.06
C ARG A 79 -20.27 0.64 31.49
N GLU A 80 -19.37 0.68 32.46
CA GLU A 80 -19.67 0.55 33.90
C GLU A 80 -20.32 1.82 34.49
N GLY A 81 -20.37 2.94 33.77
CA GLY A 81 -21.02 4.18 34.21
C GLY A 81 -20.11 5.16 34.96
N TRP A 82 -18.78 4.95 34.97
CA TRP A 82 -17.81 5.87 35.61
C TRP A 82 -17.86 7.29 35.05
N ALA A 83 -18.30 7.46 33.80
CA ALA A 83 -18.51 8.76 33.20
C ALA A 83 -19.53 9.66 33.94
N SER A 84 -20.47 9.03 34.69
CA SER A 84 -21.50 9.70 35.47
C SER A 84 -21.19 9.72 36.98
N TRP A 85 -20.16 9.02 37.41
CA TRP A 85 -19.76 8.93 38.81
C TRP A 85 -19.26 10.29 39.35
N ARG A 86 -19.53 10.55 40.63
CA ARG A 86 -19.08 11.74 41.35
C ARG A 86 -18.57 11.34 42.73
N PRO A 87 -17.58 12.04 43.30
CA PRO A 87 -17.15 11.81 44.68
C PRO A 87 -18.33 11.83 45.66
N GLY A 88 -18.33 10.89 46.60
CA GLY A 88 -19.38 10.76 47.59
C GLY A 88 -20.57 9.88 47.15
N ARG A 89 -20.57 9.36 45.90
CA ARG A 89 -21.54 8.34 45.48
C ARG A 89 -20.92 6.93 45.53
N PRO A 90 -21.75 5.86 45.69
CA PRO A 90 -21.23 4.51 45.57
C PRO A 90 -20.49 4.32 44.23
N THR A 91 -19.38 3.61 44.26
CA THR A 91 -18.64 3.26 43.06
C THR A 91 -19.42 2.27 42.20
N PRO A 92 -19.39 2.41 40.86
CA PRO A 92 -20.02 1.43 39.98
C PRO A 92 -19.46 0.03 40.25
N ALA A 93 -20.30 -0.98 40.24
CA ALA A 93 -19.89 -2.37 40.46
C ALA A 93 -19.09 -2.86 39.22
N PRO A 94 -17.99 -3.60 39.40
CA PRO A 94 -17.25 -4.19 38.29
C PRO A 94 -18.17 -5.08 37.42
N GLY A 95 -18.08 -4.89 36.08
CA GLY A 95 -18.93 -5.62 35.13
C GLY A 95 -20.39 -5.19 35.09
N SER A 96 -20.78 -4.18 35.87
CA SER A 96 -22.14 -3.64 35.79
C SER A 96 -22.32 -2.93 34.42
N ARG A 97 -23.35 -3.34 33.68
CA ARG A 97 -23.84 -2.59 32.53
C ARG A 97 -24.90 -1.57 32.98
N SER A 98 -24.54 -0.74 33.94
CA SER A 98 -25.45 0.23 34.56
C SER A 98 -25.44 1.52 33.73
N GLY A 99 -26.25 1.54 32.72
CA GLY A 99 -26.42 2.73 31.90
C GLY A 99 -27.29 2.48 30.69
N VAL A 100 -28.57 2.23 30.93
CA VAL A 100 -29.59 2.33 29.89
C VAL A 100 -29.74 3.84 29.55
N GLY A 101 -28.97 4.32 28.59
CA GLY A 101 -29.07 5.70 28.12
C GLY A 101 -28.16 5.91 26.89
N PRO A 102 -28.45 6.89 26.05
CA PRO A 102 -27.71 7.12 24.81
C PRO A 102 -26.21 7.46 24.99
N ARG A 103 -25.71 7.53 26.23
CA ARG A 103 -24.31 7.85 26.57
C ARG A 103 -23.47 6.66 27.02
N SER A 104 -24.03 5.45 27.04
CA SER A 104 -23.35 4.20 27.41
C SER A 104 -23.32 3.17 26.27
N GLY A 105 -23.48 3.60 25.04
CA GLY A 105 -23.39 2.76 23.86
C GLY A 105 -21.97 2.22 23.63
N PRO A 106 -21.79 1.40 22.59
CA PRO A 106 -20.50 0.79 22.30
C PRO A 106 -19.43 1.83 21.96
N THR A 107 -18.19 1.43 22.13
CA THR A 107 -17.05 2.14 21.54
C THR A 107 -16.97 1.80 20.06
N VAL A 108 -17.02 2.82 19.20
CA VAL A 108 -16.83 2.65 17.75
C VAL A 108 -15.37 2.94 17.41
N ILE A 109 -14.65 1.94 16.92
CA ILE A 109 -13.24 2.06 16.53
C ILE A 109 -13.15 2.05 15.01
N ILE A 110 -12.63 3.14 14.42
CA ILE A 110 -12.30 3.21 13.00
C ILE A 110 -10.82 2.84 12.87
N SER A 111 -10.55 1.71 12.21
CA SER A 111 -9.18 1.18 12.04
C SER A 111 -8.95 0.74 10.58
N PRO A 112 -7.78 1.08 9.97
CA PRO A 112 -7.59 0.93 8.53
C PRO A 112 -7.27 -0.49 8.07
N LEU A 113 -7.05 -1.43 8.98
CA LEU A 113 -6.46 -2.72 8.66
C LEU A 113 -7.21 -3.89 9.29
N LEU A 114 -7.64 -4.84 8.44
CA LEU A 114 -8.38 -6.04 8.86
C LEU A 114 -7.55 -6.91 9.82
N ALA A 115 -6.24 -7.05 9.60
CA ALA A 115 -5.35 -7.81 10.48
C ALA A 115 -5.31 -7.19 11.89
N LEU A 116 -5.12 -5.86 11.97
CA LEU A 116 -5.14 -5.14 13.25
C LEU A 116 -6.49 -5.30 13.96
N MET A 117 -7.60 -5.20 13.22
CA MET A 117 -8.95 -5.40 13.80
C MET A 117 -9.12 -6.80 14.38
N ARG A 118 -8.58 -7.85 13.74
CA ARG A 118 -8.61 -9.23 14.26
C ARG A 118 -7.83 -9.35 15.58
N ASP A 119 -6.61 -8.82 15.62
CA ASP A 119 -5.77 -8.84 16.81
C ASP A 119 -6.41 -8.04 17.96
N GLN A 120 -7.05 -6.90 17.65
CA GLN A 120 -7.81 -6.09 18.61
C GLN A 120 -9.04 -6.84 19.17
N VAL A 121 -9.80 -7.53 18.31
CA VAL A 121 -10.94 -8.38 18.76
C VAL A 121 -10.45 -9.51 19.65
N ALA A 122 -9.38 -10.19 19.28
CA ALA A 122 -8.81 -11.26 20.09
C ALA A 122 -8.33 -10.75 21.47
N ALA A 123 -7.68 -9.58 21.50
CA ALA A 123 -7.25 -8.94 22.75
C ALA A 123 -8.45 -8.52 23.63
N ALA A 124 -9.48 -7.92 23.04
CA ALA A 124 -10.70 -7.53 23.72
C ALA A 124 -11.40 -8.75 24.36
N ARG A 125 -11.55 -9.84 23.61
CA ARG A 125 -12.19 -11.08 24.10
C ARG A 125 -11.45 -11.69 25.27
N ARG A 126 -10.11 -11.70 25.27
CA ARG A 126 -9.32 -12.16 26.42
C ARG A 126 -9.61 -11.35 27.69
N ALA A 127 -9.92 -10.08 27.54
CA ALA A 127 -10.29 -9.17 28.63
C ALA A 127 -11.80 -9.19 28.97
N GLY A 128 -12.59 -10.11 28.41
CA GLY A 128 -14.02 -10.18 28.62
C GLY A 128 -14.84 -9.07 27.96
N ILE A 129 -14.25 -8.34 26.99
CA ILE A 129 -14.90 -7.28 26.23
C ILE A 129 -15.53 -7.89 24.99
N SER A 130 -16.85 -7.69 24.80
CA SER A 130 -17.58 -8.13 23.60
C SER A 130 -17.21 -7.23 22.41
N ALA A 131 -16.39 -7.74 21.48
CA ALA A 131 -15.93 -7.00 20.31
C ALA A 131 -16.34 -7.69 19.00
N VAL A 132 -16.87 -6.92 18.06
CA VAL A 132 -17.28 -7.36 16.72
C VAL A 132 -16.72 -6.44 15.65
N THR A 133 -16.67 -6.93 14.41
CA THR A 133 -16.16 -6.17 13.25
C THR A 133 -17.23 -6.02 12.17
N MET A 134 -17.27 -4.87 11.51
CA MET A 134 -18.04 -4.66 10.28
C MET A 134 -17.06 -4.31 9.14
N ASN A 135 -16.87 -5.25 8.21
CA ASN A 135 -15.95 -5.09 7.07
C ASN A 135 -16.52 -5.74 5.79
N SER A 136 -15.76 -5.75 4.69
CA SER A 136 -16.24 -6.30 3.41
C SER A 136 -16.42 -7.82 3.42
N ALA A 137 -15.65 -8.52 4.24
CA ALA A 137 -15.68 -9.98 4.27
C ALA A 137 -16.90 -10.53 5.01
N ASN A 138 -17.57 -9.73 5.87
CA ASN A 138 -18.70 -10.19 6.67
C ASN A 138 -20.02 -9.42 6.43
N ALA A 139 -20.21 -8.88 5.23
CA ALA A 139 -21.40 -8.07 4.91
C ALA A 139 -22.75 -8.77 5.19
N ALA A 140 -22.82 -10.08 5.01
CA ALA A 140 -24.01 -10.89 5.31
C ALA A 140 -24.38 -10.93 6.81
N GLN A 141 -23.42 -10.64 7.70
CA GLN A 141 -23.63 -10.66 9.16
C GLN A 141 -24.06 -9.30 9.74
N TRP A 142 -24.04 -8.22 8.93
CA TRP A 142 -24.31 -6.87 9.43
C TRP A 142 -25.66 -6.70 10.12
N PRO A 143 -26.79 -7.24 9.61
CA PRO A 143 -28.07 -7.12 10.30
C PRO A 143 -28.05 -7.73 11.72
N ALA A 144 -27.36 -8.86 11.88
CA ALA A 144 -27.21 -9.51 13.19
C ALA A 144 -26.31 -8.69 14.13
N ILE A 145 -25.25 -8.07 13.61
CA ILE A 145 -24.35 -7.20 14.38
C ILE A 145 -25.10 -5.92 14.81
N GLU A 146 -25.89 -5.32 13.94
CA GLU A 146 -26.72 -4.16 14.27
C GLU A 146 -27.69 -4.46 15.40
N GLU A 147 -28.32 -5.63 15.38
CA GLU A 147 -29.21 -6.07 16.44
C GLU A 147 -28.45 -6.23 17.77
N GLN A 148 -27.27 -6.87 17.76
CA GLN A 148 -26.43 -6.99 18.95
C GLN A 148 -25.98 -5.62 19.50
N VAL A 149 -25.69 -4.65 18.61
CA VAL A 149 -25.38 -3.28 19.02
C VAL A 149 -26.61 -2.62 19.65
N ARG A 150 -27.80 -2.80 19.06
CA ARG A 150 -29.06 -2.23 19.53
C ARG A 150 -29.48 -2.81 20.89
N THR A 151 -29.26 -4.12 21.14
CA THR A 151 -29.54 -4.78 22.41
C THR A 151 -28.50 -4.46 23.49
N GLY A 152 -27.38 -3.84 23.12
CA GLY A 152 -26.32 -3.49 24.06
C GLY A 152 -25.33 -4.62 24.36
N ASP A 153 -25.36 -5.71 23.60
CA ASP A 153 -24.49 -6.89 23.77
C ASP A 153 -23.08 -6.69 23.27
N VAL A 154 -22.84 -5.61 22.51
CA VAL A 154 -21.53 -5.24 21.96
C VAL A 154 -20.93 -4.10 22.77
N ASP A 155 -19.70 -4.29 23.25
CA ASP A 155 -18.92 -3.24 23.93
C ASP A 155 -18.05 -2.45 22.94
N VAL A 156 -17.53 -3.12 21.90
CA VAL A 156 -16.64 -2.53 20.88
C VAL A 156 -17.10 -2.95 19.49
N LEU A 157 -17.33 -1.96 18.64
CA LEU A 157 -17.58 -2.15 17.21
C LEU A 157 -16.40 -1.61 16.41
N LEU A 158 -15.67 -2.48 15.68
CA LEU A 158 -14.60 -2.07 14.78
C LEU A 158 -15.13 -1.94 13.35
N VAL A 159 -14.83 -0.80 12.72
CA VAL A 159 -15.29 -0.45 11.38
C VAL A 159 -14.09 -0.07 10.51
N SER A 160 -14.00 -0.62 9.31
CA SER A 160 -12.98 -0.18 8.36
C SER A 160 -13.39 1.15 7.69
N PRO A 161 -12.45 2.08 7.43
CA PRO A 161 -12.77 3.41 6.87
C PRO A 161 -13.43 3.33 5.49
N GLU A 162 -13.16 2.30 4.70
CA GLU A 162 -13.79 2.08 3.41
C GLU A 162 -15.31 1.90 3.53
N ARG A 163 -15.81 1.45 4.71
CA ARG A 163 -17.23 1.34 5.00
C ARG A 163 -17.94 2.68 5.06
N LEU A 164 -17.24 3.72 5.49
CA LEU A 164 -17.78 5.07 5.53
C LEU A 164 -18.18 5.61 4.15
N ASN A 165 -17.65 5.01 3.06
CA ASN A 165 -18.01 5.31 1.68
C ASN A 165 -19.08 4.36 1.09
N ASN A 166 -19.47 3.31 1.80
CA ASN A 166 -20.58 2.46 1.36
C ASN A 166 -21.90 3.22 1.53
N PRO A 167 -22.73 3.38 0.49
CA PRO A 167 -23.95 4.19 0.58
C PRO A 167 -24.91 3.73 1.68
N THR A 168 -25.22 2.44 1.77
CA THR A 168 -26.11 1.89 2.81
C THR A 168 -25.53 2.12 4.19
N PHE A 169 -24.26 1.80 4.40
CA PHE A 169 -23.59 2.02 5.69
C PHE A 169 -23.61 3.50 6.11
N ARG A 170 -23.24 4.37 5.19
CA ARG A 170 -23.14 5.83 5.40
C ARG A 170 -24.49 6.47 5.73
N ASP A 171 -25.53 6.10 4.97
CA ASP A 171 -26.80 6.83 5.00
C ASP A 171 -27.77 6.21 6.05
N GLU A 172 -27.64 4.93 6.38
CA GLU A 172 -28.59 4.22 7.28
C GLU A 172 -27.96 3.81 8.62
N ILE A 173 -26.74 3.26 8.61
CA ILE A 173 -26.11 2.65 9.79
C ILE A 173 -25.32 3.66 10.59
N LEU A 174 -24.46 4.42 9.93
CA LEU A 174 -23.51 5.36 10.56
C LEU A 174 -24.19 6.43 11.42
N PRO A 175 -25.32 7.08 11.02
CA PRO A 175 -26.00 8.04 11.86
C PRO A 175 -26.53 7.45 13.17
N ARG A 176 -27.02 6.22 13.14
CA ARG A 176 -27.51 5.51 14.35
C ARG A 176 -26.34 5.16 15.28
N LEU A 177 -25.23 4.65 14.72
CA LEU A 177 -24.02 4.37 15.49
C LEU A 177 -23.45 5.63 16.13
N ALA A 178 -23.39 6.72 15.39
CA ALA A 178 -22.89 8.01 15.89
C ALA A 178 -23.73 8.54 17.04
N ALA A 179 -25.07 8.50 16.91
CA ALA A 179 -25.99 8.96 17.94
C ALA A 179 -25.91 8.14 19.24
N GLY A 180 -25.59 6.84 19.14
CA GLY A 180 -25.53 5.91 20.27
C GLY A 180 -24.12 5.67 20.83
N ALA A 181 -23.05 6.16 20.21
CA ALA A 181 -21.68 5.84 20.61
C ALA A 181 -21.32 6.38 22.01
N GLY A 182 -20.80 5.51 22.85
CA GLY A 182 -20.26 5.88 24.17
C GLY A 182 -18.87 6.55 24.06
N LEU A 183 -18.06 6.09 23.12
CA LEU A 183 -16.71 6.57 22.75
C LEU A 183 -16.50 6.32 21.26
N VAL A 184 -15.84 7.25 20.58
CA VAL A 184 -15.34 7.05 19.21
C VAL A 184 -13.81 7.02 19.22
N VAL A 185 -13.22 6.05 18.56
CA VAL A 185 -11.76 5.92 18.41
C VAL A 185 -11.40 5.97 16.94
N VAL A 186 -10.44 6.82 16.60
CA VAL A 186 -9.84 6.89 15.27
C VAL A 186 -8.40 6.41 15.40
N ASP A 187 -8.17 5.18 14.99
CA ASP A 187 -6.84 4.60 15.00
C ASP A 187 -6.09 4.98 13.72
N GLU A 188 -4.77 5.08 13.81
CA GLU A 188 -3.89 5.60 12.73
C GLU A 188 -4.36 6.97 12.18
N ALA A 189 -4.66 7.88 13.10
CA ALA A 189 -5.28 9.16 12.78
C ALA A 189 -4.45 10.06 11.84
N HIS A 190 -3.16 9.79 11.65
CA HIS A 190 -2.34 10.46 10.62
C HIS A 190 -2.90 10.31 9.21
N CYS A 191 -3.69 9.25 8.93
CA CYS A 191 -4.35 9.04 7.65
C CYS A 191 -5.46 10.08 7.35
N ILE A 192 -5.92 10.86 8.34
CA ILE A 192 -6.91 11.94 8.14
C ILE A 192 -6.25 13.14 7.50
N SER A 193 -4.99 13.40 7.82
CA SER A 193 -4.25 14.58 7.41
C SER A 193 -3.83 14.47 5.94
N ASP A 194 -4.07 15.52 5.17
CA ASP A 194 -3.57 15.66 3.80
C ASP A 194 -2.02 15.67 3.75
N TRP A 195 -1.40 15.92 4.89
CA TRP A 195 0.06 15.97 5.09
C TRP A 195 0.62 14.64 5.60
N GLY A 196 -0.24 13.66 5.87
CA GLY A 196 0.18 12.33 6.30
C GLY A 196 0.77 11.53 5.14
N HIS A 197 1.86 10.82 5.40
CA HIS A 197 2.53 9.95 4.43
C HIS A 197 1.64 8.80 3.90
N ASP A 198 0.55 8.47 4.59
CA ASP A 198 -0.46 7.47 4.18
C ASP A 198 -1.86 8.10 4.15
N PHE A 199 -1.99 9.23 3.46
CA PHE A 199 -3.28 9.88 3.27
C PHE A 199 -4.28 8.95 2.57
N ARG A 200 -5.44 8.77 3.21
CA ARG A 200 -6.55 7.96 2.67
C ARG A 200 -7.82 8.79 2.54
N PRO A 201 -8.34 8.98 1.33
CA PRO A 201 -9.59 9.74 1.13
C PRO A 201 -10.75 9.25 2.01
N ASP A 202 -10.80 7.93 2.26
CA ASP A 202 -11.82 7.30 3.11
C ASP A 202 -11.82 7.87 4.55
N TYR A 203 -10.66 8.29 5.07
CA TYR A 203 -10.53 8.90 6.40
C TYR A 203 -11.10 10.32 6.48
N ARG A 204 -11.14 11.07 5.39
CA ARG A 204 -11.74 12.43 5.41
C ARG A 204 -13.22 12.41 5.79
N ARG A 205 -13.92 11.28 5.55
CA ARG A 205 -15.31 11.13 6.00
C ARG A 205 -15.46 11.04 7.52
N ILE A 206 -14.40 10.77 8.25
CA ILE A 206 -14.41 10.83 9.71
C ILE A 206 -14.80 12.23 10.18
N ARG A 207 -14.44 13.29 9.46
CA ARG A 207 -14.90 14.65 9.78
C ARG A 207 -16.43 14.77 9.78
N THR A 208 -17.10 14.15 8.80
CA THR A 208 -18.58 14.13 8.72
C THR A 208 -19.16 13.34 9.89
N LEU A 209 -18.56 12.19 10.23
CA LEU A 209 -18.95 11.43 11.42
C LEU A 209 -18.78 12.26 12.70
N LEU A 210 -17.62 12.90 12.89
CA LEU A 210 -17.33 13.70 14.09
C LEU A 210 -18.27 14.91 14.23
N ALA A 211 -18.69 15.51 13.11
CA ALA A 211 -19.66 16.62 13.10
C ALA A 211 -21.08 16.15 13.47
N GLY A 212 -21.42 14.89 13.21
CA GLY A 212 -22.71 14.29 13.55
C GLY A 212 -22.81 13.71 14.98
N LEU A 213 -21.70 13.72 15.75
CA LEU A 213 -21.70 13.17 17.10
C LEU A 213 -22.48 14.07 18.07
N PRO A 214 -23.20 13.51 19.04
CA PRO A 214 -23.80 14.26 20.14
C PRO A 214 -22.75 15.12 20.88
N PRO A 215 -23.11 16.31 21.37
CA PRO A 215 -22.22 17.12 22.16
C PRO A 215 -21.63 16.33 23.34
N ARG A 216 -20.30 16.52 23.58
CA ARG A 216 -19.57 15.80 24.66
C ARG A 216 -19.44 14.29 24.46
N THR A 217 -19.64 13.73 23.26
CA THR A 217 -19.16 12.37 22.94
C THR A 217 -17.65 12.39 22.95
N PRO A 218 -16.98 11.58 23.81
CA PRO A 218 -15.52 11.54 23.82
C PRO A 218 -14.99 10.94 22.53
N VAL A 219 -13.89 11.49 22.03
CA VAL A 219 -13.20 11.00 20.83
C VAL A 219 -11.73 10.82 21.16
N LEU A 220 -11.20 9.65 20.85
CA LEU A 220 -9.76 9.39 20.92
C LEU A 220 -9.21 9.21 19.50
N ALA A 221 -8.22 9.99 19.13
CA ALA A 221 -7.40 9.73 17.98
C ALA A 221 -6.04 9.18 18.43
N THR A 222 -5.56 8.13 17.77
CA THR A 222 -4.26 7.51 18.08
C THR A 222 -3.40 7.41 16.83
N THR A 223 -2.09 7.67 16.97
CA THR A 223 -1.12 7.44 15.92
C THR A 223 0.27 7.18 16.50
N ALA A 224 1.13 6.55 15.72
CA ALA A 224 2.54 6.35 16.09
C ALA A 224 3.48 7.34 15.39
N THR A 225 3.07 7.95 14.30
CA THR A 225 3.92 8.66 13.37
C THR A 225 3.23 9.94 12.88
N ALA A 226 3.24 10.95 13.73
CA ALA A 226 2.76 12.28 13.37
C ALA A 226 3.80 13.32 13.81
N ASN A 227 4.34 14.06 12.84
CA ASN A 227 5.14 15.24 13.11
C ASN A 227 4.25 16.37 13.67
N ALA A 228 4.82 17.50 14.02
CA ALA A 228 4.08 18.62 14.61
C ALA A 228 2.95 19.12 13.69
N ARG A 229 3.19 19.17 12.38
CA ARG A 229 2.22 19.63 11.37
C ARG A 229 1.02 18.70 11.27
N VAL A 230 1.26 17.39 11.12
CA VAL A 230 0.20 16.37 11.10
C VAL A 230 -0.57 16.35 12.42
N THR A 231 0.13 16.50 13.55
CA THR A 231 -0.49 16.59 14.87
C THR A 231 -1.44 17.78 14.98
N ALA A 232 -1.03 18.96 14.52
CA ALA A 232 -1.84 20.17 14.54
C ALA A 232 -3.08 20.02 13.64
N ASP A 233 -2.91 19.52 12.41
CA ASP A 233 -4.02 19.30 11.47
C ASP A 233 -5.04 18.27 12.02
N VAL A 234 -4.59 17.16 12.57
CA VAL A 234 -5.49 16.16 13.19
C VAL A 234 -6.20 16.76 14.41
N ALA A 235 -5.51 17.53 15.24
CA ALA A 235 -6.12 18.18 16.41
C ALA A 235 -7.18 19.20 16.00
N GLU A 236 -6.93 19.99 14.94
CA GLU A 236 -7.91 20.93 14.38
C GLU A 236 -9.15 20.18 13.86
N GLN A 237 -8.96 19.12 13.12
CA GLN A 237 -10.06 18.29 12.61
C GLN A 237 -10.86 17.60 13.73
N LEU A 238 -10.22 17.23 14.82
CA LEU A 238 -10.89 16.73 16.02
C LEU A 238 -11.66 17.83 16.74
N GLY A 239 -11.13 19.06 16.82
CA GLY A 239 -11.77 20.20 17.49
C GLY A 239 -13.13 20.55 16.90
N GLY A 240 -13.30 20.39 15.60
CA GLY A 240 -14.57 20.54 14.88
C GLY A 240 -15.06 21.99 14.74
N THR A 241 -15.90 22.21 13.73
CA THR A 241 -16.55 23.51 13.43
C THR A 241 -17.93 23.66 14.06
N ALA A 242 -18.34 22.77 14.98
CA ALA A 242 -19.66 22.83 15.58
C ALA A 242 -19.79 24.05 16.51
N PRO A 243 -20.89 24.82 16.41
CA PRO A 243 -21.16 25.94 17.32
C PRO A 243 -21.16 25.45 18.78
N GLY A 244 -20.36 26.05 19.64
CA GLY A 244 -20.22 25.68 21.06
C GLY A 244 -19.06 24.76 21.41
N LEU A 245 -18.28 24.23 20.43
CA LEU A 245 -17.07 23.42 20.65
C LEU A 245 -15.76 24.18 20.39
N ARG A 246 -15.83 25.47 20.03
CA ARG A 246 -14.64 26.32 19.73
C ARG A 246 -13.66 26.42 20.90
N ASP A 247 -14.11 26.18 22.16
CA ASP A 247 -13.30 26.22 23.36
C ASP A 247 -12.99 24.87 23.99
N ALA A 248 -13.40 23.76 23.35
CA ALA A 248 -13.04 22.43 23.82
C ALA A 248 -11.65 22.08 23.28
N GLU A 249 -10.63 22.52 23.98
CA GLU A 249 -9.24 22.19 23.72
C GLU A 249 -9.06 20.66 23.65
N VAL A 250 -8.61 20.17 22.49
CA VAL A 250 -8.25 18.76 22.31
C VAL A 250 -7.03 18.49 23.17
N LEU A 251 -7.12 17.47 24.04
CA LEU A 251 -5.96 17.04 24.80
C LEU A 251 -4.96 16.37 23.84
N VAL A 252 -3.81 16.99 23.61
CA VAL A 252 -2.73 16.40 22.84
C VAL A 252 -1.69 15.79 23.79
N VAL A 253 -1.47 14.49 23.68
CA VAL A 253 -0.47 13.73 24.44
C VAL A 253 0.60 13.25 23.47
N ARG A 254 1.77 13.88 23.50
CA ARG A 254 2.94 13.48 22.70
C ARG A 254 4.05 13.03 23.62
N GLY A 255 4.56 11.80 23.39
CA GLY A 255 5.69 11.26 24.14
C GLY A 255 6.92 11.09 23.29
N THR A 256 7.96 10.51 23.89
CA THR A 256 9.21 10.20 23.21
C THR A 256 9.04 9.13 22.14
N LEU A 257 9.73 9.32 21.04
CA LEU A 257 9.86 8.35 19.96
C LEU A 257 11.12 7.47 20.09
N GLU A 258 11.84 7.61 21.18
CA GLU A 258 13.03 6.82 21.47
C GLU A 258 12.73 5.32 21.57
N ARG A 259 13.61 4.52 20.98
CA ARG A 259 13.55 3.05 20.95
C ARG A 259 14.92 2.46 21.20
N ASP A 260 15.24 2.16 22.47
CA ASP A 260 16.54 1.65 22.90
C ASP A 260 16.90 0.30 22.29
N SER A 261 15.88 -0.52 22.02
CA SER A 261 16.02 -1.85 21.41
C SER A 261 16.43 -1.83 19.94
N LEU A 262 16.28 -0.69 19.23
CA LEU A 262 16.58 -0.60 17.80
C LEU A 262 18.03 -0.23 17.53
N HIS A 263 18.74 -1.08 16.81
CA HIS A 263 20.09 -0.87 16.34
C HIS A 263 20.05 -0.57 14.83
N LEU A 264 20.08 0.71 14.47
CA LEU A 264 19.92 1.18 13.09
C LEU A 264 21.26 1.21 12.36
N GLY A 265 21.29 0.78 11.10
CA GLY A 265 22.46 0.90 10.26
C GLY A 265 22.10 1.07 8.77
N VAL A 266 22.97 1.71 8.02
CA VAL A 266 22.87 1.85 6.56
C VAL A 266 24.08 1.21 5.92
N ARG A 267 23.85 0.39 4.90
CA ARG A 267 24.90 -0.26 4.14
C ARG A 267 24.76 0.02 2.65
N ARG A 268 25.59 0.91 2.13
CA ARG A 268 25.68 1.17 0.71
C ARG A 268 26.54 0.11 0.05
N LEU A 269 26.01 -0.54 -0.99
CA LEU A 269 26.65 -1.58 -1.77
C LEU A 269 26.57 -1.21 -3.25
N PRO A 270 27.53 -1.66 -4.08
CA PRO A 270 27.71 -1.14 -5.42
C PRO A 270 26.55 -1.45 -6.38
N ASP A 271 25.91 -2.60 -6.24
CA ASP A 271 24.86 -3.06 -7.15
C ASP A 271 23.86 -4.01 -6.46
N ALA A 272 22.81 -4.40 -7.17
CA ALA A 272 21.77 -5.29 -6.69
C ALA A 272 22.31 -6.69 -6.33
N ALA A 273 23.33 -7.19 -7.04
CA ALA A 273 23.95 -8.48 -6.75
C ALA A 273 24.69 -8.47 -5.41
N ALA A 274 25.47 -7.40 -5.16
CA ALA A 274 26.15 -7.20 -3.89
C ALA A 274 25.14 -7.04 -2.72
N ARG A 275 24.03 -6.33 -2.93
CA ARG A 275 22.95 -6.20 -1.95
C ARG A 275 22.27 -7.55 -1.66
N LEU A 276 21.95 -8.33 -2.69
CA LEU A 276 21.34 -9.64 -2.54
C LEU A 276 22.27 -10.63 -1.84
N ALA A 277 23.54 -10.68 -2.22
CA ALA A 277 24.55 -11.54 -1.57
C ALA A 277 24.72 -11.18 -0.09
N TRP A 278 24.81 -9.89 0.21
CA TRP A 278 24.90 -9.39 1.59
C TRP A 278 23.64 -9.75 2.39
N LEU A 279 22.44 -9.53 1.83
CA LEU A 279 21.16 -9.88 2.45
C LEU A 279 21.09 -11.39 2.75
N THR A 280 21.48 -12.25 1.79
CA THR A 280 21.45 -13.70 1.95
C THR A 280 22.35 -14.15 3.11
N ASP A 281 23.58 -13.64 3.16
CA ASP A 281 24.51 -13.91 4.25
C ASP A 281 24.00 -13.37 5.61
N TYR A 282 23.39 -12.17 5.61
CA TYR A 282 22.82 -11.57 6.80
C TYR A 282 21.62 -12.40 7.33
N VAL A 283 20.61 -12.69 6.52
CA VAL A 283 19.41 -13.44 6.92
C VAL A 283 19.78 -14.84 7.42
N ARG A 284 20.80 -15.48 6.85
CA ARG A 284 21.29 -16.79 7.30
C ARG A 284 21.82 -16.73 8.73
N ARG A 285 22.46 -15.63 9.14
CA ARG A 285 23.15 -15.50 10.43
C ARG A 285 22.38 -14.70 11.47
N ALA A 286 21.44 -13.86 11.05
CA ALA A 286 20.66 -13.02 11.96
C ALA A 286 19.96 -13.86 13.04
N PRO A 287 19.85 -13.41 14.28
CA PRO A 287 19.09 -14.14 15.31
C PRO A 287 17.59 -14.03 15.03
N GLY A 288 16.83 -15.08 15.39
CA GLY A 288 15.35 -15.06 15.32
C GLY A 288 14.79 -14.89 13.92
N SER A 289 13.60 -14.33 13.82
CA SER A 289 12.89 -14.06 12.57
C SER A 289 12.76 -12.56 12.29
N GLY A 290 12.51 -12.20 11.04
CA GLY A 290 12.46 -10.80 10.62
C GLY A 290 11.60 -10.50 9.40
N ILE A 291 11.70 -9.27 8.93
CA ILE A 291 11.03 -8.77 7.72
C ILE A 291 12.09 -8.18 6.79
N VAL A 292 11.98 -8.50 5.49
CA VAL A 292 12.74 -7.86 4.42
C VAL A 292 11.77 -7.00 3.61
N TYR A 293 11.86 -5.69 3.72
CA TYR A 293 11.03 -4.77 2.96
C TYR A 293 11.61 -4.49 1.58
N CYS A 294 10.74 -4.45 0.58
CA CYS A 294 11.06 -4.12 -0.80
C CYS A 294 10.10 -3.05 -1.31
N LEU A 295 10.56 -2.22 -2.25
CA LEU A 295 9.74 -1.12 -2.80
C LEU A 295 8.68 -1.61 -3.78
N THR A 296 8.93 -2.71 -4.50
CA THR A 296 8.03 -3.22 -5.54
C THR A 296 7.61 -4.66 -5.28
N VAL A 297 6.45 -5.05 -5.83
CA VAL A 297 5.94 -6.43 -5.76
C VAL A 297 6.90 -7.39 -6.45
N SER A 298 7.44 -7.00 -7.60
CA SER A 298 8.37 -7.83 -8.37
C SER A 298 9.67 -8.07 -7.62
N ALA A 299 10.26 -7.03 -7.02
CA ALA A 299 11.45 -7.18 -6.19
C ALA A 299 11.22 -8.10 -4.99
N ALA A 300 10.06 -7.99 -4.33
CA ALA A 300 9.73 -8.86 -3.20
C ALA A 300 9.63 -10.34 -3.62
N GLN A 301 9.02 -10.61 -4.76
CA GLN A 301 8.90 -11.97 -5.32
C GLN A 301 10.26 -12.54 -5.72
N GLU A 302 11.07 -11.77 -6.48
CA GLU A 302 12.41 -12.17 -6.93
C GLU A 302 13.35 -12.43 -5.74
N ILE A 303 13.40 -11.55 -4.75
CA ILE A 303 14.25 -11.72 -3.57
C ILE A 303 13.81 -12.95 -2.78
N ALA A 304 12.51 -13.15 -2.55
CA ALA A 304 12.02 -14.33 -1.86
C ALA A 304 12.41 -15.63 -2.58
N GLU A 305 12.32 -15.65 -3.90
CA GLU A 305 12.75 -16.79 -4.72
C GLU A 305 14.26 -17.07 -4.56
N ARG A 306 15.10 -16.02 -4.67
CA ARG A 306 16.56 -16.16 -4.54
C ARG A 306 17.00 -16.59 -3.13
N LEU A 307 16.34 -16.07 -2.10
CA LEU A 307 16.62 -16.50 -0.72
C LEU A 307 16.20 -17.96 -0.48
N ARG A 308 15.09 -18.42 -1.09
CA ARG A 308 14.68 -19.85 -1.03
C ARG A 308 15.66 -20.77 -1.76
N GLU A 309 16.13 -20.37 -2.93
CA GLU A 309 17.19 -21.09 -3.66
C GLU A 309 18.48 -21.20 -2.84
N ALA A 310 18.77 -20.21 -2.00
CA ALA A 310 19.88 -20.25 -1.05
C ALA A 310 19.59 -21.08 0.23
N GLY A 311 18.46 -21.80 0.28
CA GLY A 311 18.06 -22.67 1.38
C GLY A 311 17.49 -21.95 2.60
N LEU A 312 16.91 -20.76 2.42
CA LEU A 312 16.29 -20.00 3.51
C LEU A 312 14.75 -20.13 3.46
N GLU A 313 14.16 -20.40 4.61
CA GLU A 313 12.69 -20.48 4.77
C GLU A 313 12.10 -19.05 4.81
N VAL A 314 11.78 -18.53 3.63
CA VAL A 314 11.19 -17.20 3.47
C VAL A 314 10.00 -17.25 2.52
N ALA A 315 9.08 -16.30 2.65
CA ALA A 315 7.92 -16.17 1.78
C ALA A 315 7.66 -14.72 1.33
N PRO A 316 7.16 -14.50 0.09
CA PRO A 316 6.77 -13.18 -0.36
C PRO A 316 5.42 -12.78 0.24
N TYR A 317 5.30 -11.51 0.69
CA TYR A 317 4.06 -10.94 1.22
C TYR A 317 3.80 -9.59 0.54
N THR A 318 2.83 -9.54 -0.35
CA THR A 318 2.58 -8.38 -1.21
C THR A 318 1.10 -8.00 -1.27
N GLY A 319 0.80 -6.88 -1.90
CA GLY A 319 -0.59 -6.48 -2.20
C GLY A 319 -1.35 -7.48 -3.08
N ARG A 320 -0.65 -8.36 -3.81
CA ARG A 320 -1.24 -9.39 -4.67
C ARG A 320 -1.45 -10.74 -3.97
N THR A 321 -0.93 -10.91 -2.77
CA THR A 321 -1.14 -12.14 -1.96
C THR A 321 -2.60 -12.19 -1.50
N ASP A 322 -3.27 -13.31 -1.66
CA ASP A 322 -4.65 -13.51 -1.25
C ASP A 322 -4.84 -13.36 0.26
N ALA A 323 -6.05 -13.00 0.69
CA ALA A 323 -6.33 -12.69 2.09
C ALA A 323 -6.09 -13.89 3.03
N ALA A 324 -6.45 -15.11 2.59
CA ALA A 324 -6.22 -16.34 3.35
C ALA A 324 -4.73 -16.66 3.48
N ASP A 325 -3.98 -16.52 2.38
CA ASP A 325 -2.54 -16.74 2.36
C ASP A 325 -1.81 -15.71 3.24
N ARG A 326 -2.26 -14.46 3.26
CA ARG A 326 -1.70 -13.42 4.15
C ARG A 326 -1.83 -13.81 5.61
N GLU A 327 -3.01 -14.29 6.01
CA GLU A 327 -3.27 -14.72 7.38
C GLU A 327 -2.35 -15.89 7.77
N GLN A 328 -2.20 -16.87 6.88
CA GLN A 328 -1.28 -17.99 7.10
C GLN A 328 0.18 -17.55 7.20
N LEU A 329 0.64 -16.67 6.32
CA LEU A 329 2.01 -16.14 6.33
C LEU A 329 2.32 -15.31 7.59
N GLU A 330 1.36 -14.53 8.06
CA GLU A 330 1.47 -13.79 9.32
C GLU A 330 1.62 -14.74 10.51
N GLU A 331 0.82 -15.83 10.54
CA GLU A 331 0.92 -16.85 11.57
C GLU A 331 2.21 -17.65 11.47
N ASP A 332 2.69 -17.95 10.26
CA ASP A 332 3.96 -18.65 10.03
C ASP A 332 5.16 -17.81 10.55
N LEU A 333 5.10 -16.49 10.37
CA LEU A 333 6.12 -15.60 10.93
C LEU A 333 5.99 -15.48 12.46
N LYS A 334 4.75 -15.35 13.00
CA LYS A 334 4.51 -15.28 14.44
C LYS A 334 5.02 -16.51 15.17
N THR A 335 4.86 -17.69 14.57
CA THR A 335 5.28 -19.00 15.13
C THR A 335 6.71 -19.41 14.74
N ASN A 336 7.46 -18.55 14.08
CA ASN A 336 8.81 -18.81 13.57
C ASN A 336 8.92 -20.01 12.60
N ARG A 337 7.84 -20.35 11.88
CA ARG A 337 7.87 -21.36 10.80
C ARG A 337 8.59 -20.84 9.56
N VAL A 338 8.58 -19.53 9.35
CA VAL A 338 9.40 -18.86 8.35
C VAL A 338 10.44 -17.97 9.00
N ARG A 339 11.61 -17.91 8.39
CA ARG A 339 12.74 -17.08 8.84
C ARG A 339 12.48 -15.61 8.62
N ALA A 340 11.87 -15.26 7.49
CA ALA A 340 11.47 -13.91 7.17
C ALA A 340 10.32 -13.86 6.17
N LEU A 341 9.52 -12.79 6.25
CA LEU A 341 8.67 -12.38 5.14
C LEU A 341 9.40 -11.33 4.30
N VAL A 342 9.42 -11.56 2.98
CA VAL A 342 9.90 -10.57 2.02
C VAL A 342 8.70 -9.77 1.53
N ALA A 343 8.57 -8.55 2.00
CA ALA A 343 7.31 -7.83 1.95
C ALA A 343 7.42 -6.45 1.26
N THR A 344 6.33 -6.02 0.65
CA THR A 344 6.12 -4.59 0.35
C THR A 344 5.48 -3.89 1.55
N SER A 345 5.16 -2.60 1.42
CA SER A 345 4.33 -1.87 2.39
C SER A 345 2.97 -2.52 2.67
N ALA A 346 2.57 -3.57 1.92
CA ALA A 346 1.39 -4.39 2.19
C ALA A 346 1.46 -5.11 3.55
N LEU A 347 2.65 -5.52 4.02
CA LEU A 347 2.88 -5.89 5.42
C LEU A 347 3.00 -4.60 6.24
N GLY A 348 1.91 -3.89 6.24
CA GLY A 348 1.79 -2.55 6.76
C GLY A 348 1.43 -2.52 8.24
N MET A 349 0.87 -1.39 8.67
CA MET A 349 0.40 -1.15 10.04
C MET A 349 -0.39 -2.36 10.58
N GLY A 350 -0.33 -2.61 11.88
CA GLY A 350 -1.14 -3.64 12.54
C GLY A 350 -0.50 -5.01 12.72
N PHE A 351 0.54 -5.39 11.98
CA PHE A 351 1.26 -6.63 12.28
C PHE A 351 2.10 -6.47 13.55
N ASP A 352 1.91 -7.35 14.51
CA ASP A 352 2.62 -7.37 15.79
C ASP A 352 3.27 -8.74 16.05
N LYS A 353 4.60 -8.71 16.24
CA LYS A 353 5.41 -9.84 16.68
C LYS A 353 6.44 -9.31 17.67
N PRO A 354 6.25 -9.55 18.98
CA PRO A 354 7.11 -8.98 20.01
C PRO A 354 8.59 -9.34 19.87
N ASP A 355 8.89 -10.56 19.47
CA ASP A 355 10.25 -11.12 19.31
C ASP A 355 10.83 -10.94 17.90
N LEU A 356 10.32 -9.97 17.11
CA LEU A 356 10.89 -9.67 15.79
C LEU A 356 12.32 -9.11 15.94
N ALA A 357 13.29 -9.90 15.48
CA ALA A 357 14.70 -9.66 15.79
C ALA A 357 15.41 -8.77 14.75
N PHE A 358 14.92 -8.72 13.52
CA PHE A 358 15.53 -7.87 12.49
C PHE A 358 14.50 -7.33 11.48
N VAL A 359 14.86 -6.20 10.88
CA VAL A 359 14.22 -5.63 9.70
C VAL A 359 15.30 -5.21 8.70
N VAL A 360 15.19 -5.64 7.45
CA VAL A 360 16.09 -5.20 6.38
C VAL A 360 15.27 -4.53 5.28
N HIS A 361 15.75 -3.40 4.79
CA HIS A 361 15.16 -2.72 3.63
C HIS A 361 16.04 -2.92 2.41
N MET A 362 15.49 -3.53 1.36
CA MET A 362 16.07 -3.61 0.03
C MET A 362 15.51 -2.48 -0.83
N GLY A 363 16.15 -1.34 -0.76
CA GLY A 363 15.67 -0.03 -1.20
C GLY A 363 15.06 0.79 -0.06
N ALA A 364 15.26 2.09 -0.11
CA ALA A 364 14.77 3.01 0.90
C ALA A 364 13.30 3.37 0.67
N PRO A 365 12.46 3.44 1.73
CA PRO A 365 11.15 4.09 1.63
C PRO A 365 11.31 5.58 1.27
N ASP A 366 10.25 6.18 0.77
CA ASP A 366 10.22 7.56 0.27
C ASP A 366 10.26 8.65 1.36
N SER A 367 10.21 8.25 2.64
CA SER A 367 10.25 9.20 3.75
C SER A 367 10.81 8.61 5.04
N PRO A 368 11.43 9.45 5.90
CA PRO A 368 11.84 9.04 7.25
C PRO A 368 10.67 8.57 8.11
N VAL A 369 9.46 9.08 7.87
CA VAL A 369 8.24 8.71 8.59
C VAL A 369 7.82 7.29 8.24
N SER A 370 7.72 6.96 6.94
CA SER A 370 7.46 5.61 6.44
C SER A 370 8.52 4.62 6.95
N TYR A 371 9.79 5.03 6.90
CA TYR A 371 10.91 4.23 7.43
C TYR A 371 10.75 3.95 8.92
N TYR A 372 10.49 4.98 9.74
CA TYR A 372 10.30 4.82 11.20
C TYR A 372 9.13 3.91 11.55
N GLN A 373 8.04 3.95 10.79
CA GLN A 373 6.90 3.04 10.96
C GLN A 373 7.28 1.57 10.72
N GLN A 374 8.04 1.31 9.66
CA GLN A 374 8.44 -0.04 9.28
C GLN A 374 9.45 -0.61 10.26
N VAL A 375 10.47 0.16 10.65
CA VAL A 375 11.47 -0.28 11.63
C VAL A 375 10.88 -0.45 13.03
N GLY A 376 9.87 0.34 13.37
CA GLY A 376 9.15 0.28 14.65
C GLY A 376 8.41 -1.04 14.94
N ARG A 377 8.40 -1.97 13.99
CA ARG A 377 7.86 -3.33 14.17
C ARG A 377 8.81 -4.22 14.96
N ALA A 378 10.11 -4.04 14.78
CA ALA A 378 11.13 -4.79 15.49
C ALA A 378 11.32 -4.29 16.92
N GLY A 379 11.92 -5.12 17.77
CA GLY A 379 12.37 -4.74 19.08
C GLY A 379 11.29 -4.38 20.09
N ARG A 380 10.09 -4.94 19.99
CA ARG A 380 9.00 -4.66 20.93
C ARG A 380 9.10 -5.44 22.23
N GLY A 381 9.51 -6.71 22.13
CA GLY A 381 9.66 -7.62 23.26
C GLY A 381 11.05 -8.23 23.38
N VAL A 382 12.05 -7.67 22.68
CA VAL A 382 13.45 -8.06 22.75
C VAL A 382 14.31 -6.83 23.05
N ASP A 383 15.42 -7.03 23.74
CA ASP A 383 16.33 -5.94 24.12
C ASP A 383 17.16 -5.42 22.94
N ARG A 384 17.29 -6.24 21.87
CA ARG A 384 18.05 -5.89 20.68
C ARG A 384 17.32 -6.37 19.42
N ALA A 385 17.10 -5.44 18.49
CA ALA A 385 16.67 -5.75 17.14
C ALA A 385 17.51 -4.95 16.13
N GLU A 386 18.03 -5.64 15.12
CA GLU A 386 18.87 -5.02 14.11
C GLU A 386 18.03 -4.54 12.92
N VAL A 387 18.27 -3.31 12.52
CA VAL A 387 17.58 -2.68 11.39
C VAL A 387 18.61 -2.20 10.40
N VAL A 388 18.56 -2.75 9.19
CA VAL A 388 19.53 -2.43 8.14
C VAL A 388 18.85 -1.90 6.90
N LEU A 389 19.30 -0.75 6.43
CA LEU A 389 18.89 -0.17 5.17
C LEU A 389 19.97 -0.43 4.10
N LEU A 390 19.55 -1.01 2.99
CA LEU A 390 20.36 -1.25 1.78
C LEU A 390 19.81 -0.39 0.64
N PRO A 391 20.18 0.89 0.54
CA PRO A 391 19.66 1.80 -0.47
C PRO A 391 20.09 1.36 -1.87
N GLY A 392 19.25 1.63 -2.86
CA GLY A 392 19.47 1.33 -4.27
C GLY A 392 19.52 2.59 -5.13
N ALA A 393 20.28 2.56 -6.19
CA ALA A 393 20.31 3.68 -7.18
C ALA A 393 18.94 3.89 -7.85
N GLU A 394 18.11 2.87 -7.88
CA GLU A 394 16.74 2.87 -8.43
C GLU A 394 15.69 3.51 -7.53
N ASP A 395 15.96 3.71 -6.25
CA ASP A 395 14.95 4.11 -5.26
C ASP A 395 14.26 5.42 -5.65
N ARG A 396 15.01 6.44 -6.07
CA ARG A 396 14.46 7.74 -6.50
C ARG A 396 13.49 7.60 -7.66
N SER A 397 13.81 6.82 -8.69
CA SER A 397 12.94 6.63 -9.85
C SER A 397 11.63 5.90 -9.47
N ILE A 398 11.69 5.01 -8.50
CA ILE A 398 10.51 4.32 -7.95
C ILE A 398 9.63 5.30 -7.17
N TRP A 399 10.22 6.16 -6.31
CA TRP A 399 9.49 7.20 -5.58
C TRP A 399 8.81 8.20 -6.52
N ASP A 400 9.51 8.67 -7.56
CA ASP A 400 8.97 9.59 -8.56
C ASP A 400 7.79 8.97 -9.31
N TRP A 401 7.87 7.67 -9.61
CA TRP A 401 6.76 6.95 -10.23
C TRP A 401 5.54 6.90 -9.30
N PHE A 402 5.70 6.53 -8.02
CA PHE A 402 4.59 6.55 -7.07
C PHE A 402 4.00 7.95 -6.92
N GLY A 403 4.85 8.95 -6.87
CA GLY A 403 4.45 10.34 -6.80
C GLY A 403 3.61 10.81 -7.99
N SER A 404 3.93 10.35 -9.19
CA SER A 404 3.16 10.65 -10.40
C SER A 404 1.72 10.11 -10.36
N GLN A 405 1.40 9.20 -9.43
CA GLN A 405 0.05 8.67 -9.20
C GLN A 405 -0.82 9.53 -8.28
N GLY A 406 -0.38 10.72 -7.88
CA GLY A 406 -1.13 11.69 -7.08
C GLY A 406 -2.45 12.15 -7.71
N PHE A 407 -3.10 13.14 -7.10
CA PHE A 407 -4.38 13.65 -7.59
C PHE A 407 -4.27 14.14 -9.06
N PRO A 408 -5.26 13.82 -9.94
CA PRO A 408 -5.17 14.13 -11.35
C PRO A 408 -5.16 15.63 -11.65
N PRO A 409 -4.62 16.05 -12.82
CA PRO A 409 -4.70 17.43 -13.29
C PRO A 409 -6.15 17.89 -13.50
N GLU A 410 -6.39 19.19 -13.35
CA GLU A 410 -7.73 19.80 -13.46
C GLU A 410 -8.52 19.39 -14.72
N PRO A 411 -7.95 19.36 -15.94
CA PRO A 411 -8.70 18.97 -17.14
C PRO A 411 -9.31 17.58 -17.05
N GLU A 412 -8.61 16.60 -16.48
CA GLU A 412 -9.10 15.23 -16.31
C GLU A 412 -10.24 15.17 -15.28
N VAL A 413 -10.13 15.95 -14.18
CA VAL A 413 -11.17 16.06 -13.17
C VAL A 413 -12.44 16.69 -13.75
N ARG A 414 -12.28 17.79 -14.49
CA ARG A 414 -13.42 18.49 -15.13
C ARG A 414 -14.12 17.63 -16.18
N ALA A 415 -13.41 16.83 -16.96
CA ALA A 415 -14.00 15.91 -17.91
C ALA A 415 -14.96 14.91 -17.23
N VAL A 416 -14.54 14.37 -16.07
CA VAL A 416 -15.37 13.43 -15.30
C VAL A 416 -16.58 14.14 -14.66
N LEU A 417 -16.37 15.35 -14.08
CA LEU A 417 -17.47 16.13 -13.49
C LEU A 417 -18.51 16.51 -14.55
N THR A 418 -18.08 16.95 -15.75
CA THR A 418 -18.97 17.31 -16.85
C THR A 418 -19.82 16.11 -17.28
N ALA A 419 -19.21 14.92 -17.43
CA ALA A 419 -19.96 13.73 -17.82
C ALA A 419 -20.99 13.31 -16.76
N LEU A 420 -20.67 13.46 -15.48
CA LEU A 420 -21.61 13.18 -14.39
C LEU A 420 -22.75 14.22 -14.33
N ASP A 421 -22.44 15.50 -14.55
CA ASP A 421 -23.42 16.57 -14.61
C ASP A 421 -24.39 16.41 -15.78
N GLU A 422 -23.89 16.00 -16.96
CA GLU A 422 -24.70 15.71 -18.15
C GLU A 422 -25.65 14.53 -17.90
N ALA A 423 -25.12 13.41 -17.41
CA ALA A 423 -25.92 12.24 -17.10
C ALA A 423 -27.02 12.53 -16.07
N THR A 424 -26.70 13.33 -15.04
CA THR A 424 -27.69 13.72 -14.01
C THR A 424 -28.76 14.64 -14.57
N ARG A 425 -28.41 15.61 -15.45
CA ARG A 425 -29.37 16.52 -16.10
C ARG A 425 -30.29 15.83 -17.08
N GLU A 426 -29.80 14.82 -17.80
CA GLU A 426 -30.55 14.05 -18.77
C GLU A 426 -31.40 12.94 -18.12
N GLY A 427 -31.37 12.77 -16.82
CA GLY A 427 -32.07 11.69 -16.12
C GLY A 427 -31.53 10.30 -16.40
N GLY A 428 -30.27 10.20 -16.90
CA GLY A 428 -29.64 8.97 -17.34
C GLY A 428 -29.18 8.03 -16.21
N GLY A 429 -29.38 8.42 -14.95
CA GLY A 429 -28.96 7.64 -13.78
C GLY A 429 -27.46 7.66 -13.50
N PRO A 430 -27.01 6.89 -12.48
CA PRO A 430 -25.61 6.91 -12.06
C PRO A 430 -24.67 6.31 -13.10
N LEU A 431 -23.48 6.90 -13.27
CA LEU A 431 -22.46 6.37 -14.17
C LEU A 431 -21.55 5.39 -13.41
N SER A 432 -21.42 4.16 -13.96
CA SER A 432 -20.48 3.19 -13.41
C SER A 432 -19.02 3.65 -13.59
N THR A 433 -18.08 3.19 -12.74
CA THR A 433 -16.66 3.48 -12.91
C THR A 433 -16.14 3.03 -14.28
N ASN A 434 -16.61 1.87 -14.78
CA ASN A 434 -16.24 1.38 -16.12
C ASN A 434 -16.63 2.37 -17.22
N LEU A 435 -17.75 3.05 -17.04
CA LEU A 435 -18.23 4.03 -17.98
C LEU A 435 -17.41 5.32 -17.92
N LEU A 436 -17.08 5.76 -16.72
CA LEU A 436 -16.21 6.92 -16.49
C LEU A 436 -14.77 6.68 -17.02
N GLU A 437 -14.29 5.44 -17.05
CA GLU A 437 -13.04 5.08 -17.74
C GLU A 437 -13.05 5.37 -19.24
N THR A 438 -14.21 5.58 -19.86
CA THR A 438 -14.31 5.97 -21.28
C THR A 438 -14.38 7.47 -21.51
N VAL A 439 -14.46 8.27 -20.45
CA VAL A 439 -14.54 9.73 -20.51
C VAL A 439 -13.20 10.39 -20.22
N THR A 440 -12.34 9.72 -19.45
CA THR A 440 -11.05 10.22 -19.00
C THR A 440 -9.91 9.28 -19.39
N SER A 441 -8.72 9.81 -19.56
CA SER A 441 -7.52 9.01 -19.80
C SER A 441 -6.98 8.32 -18.54
N LEU A 442 -7.53 8.59 -17.36
CA LEU A 442 -7.04 8.07 -16.09
C LEU A 442 -7.11 6.55 -15.98
N ARG A 443 -6.11 5.93 -15.38
CA ARG A 443 -6.18 4.54 -14.96
C ARG A 443 -7.24 4.36 -13.87
N ARG A 444 -7.88 3.19 -13.82
CA ARG A 444 -9.00 2.89 -12.92
C ARG A 444 -8.71 3.24 -11.45
N THR A 445 -7.57 2.81 -10.92
CA THR A 445 -7.19 3.10 -9.53
C THR A 445 -7.10 4.59 -9.24
N ARG A 446 -6.52 5.37 -10.18
CA ARG A 446 -6.40 6.82 -10.03
C ARG A 446 -7.76 7.52 -10.17
N LEU A 447 -8.61 7.05 -11.08
CA LEU A 447 -9.99 7.51 -11.24
C LEU A 447 -10.81 7.24 -9.97
N GLU A 448 -10.75 6.03 -9.41
CA GLU A 448 -11.45 5.68 -8.17
C GLU A 448 -10.97 6.52 -6.98
N SER A 449 -9.66 6.75 -6.85
CA SER A 449 -9.11 7.62 -5.81
C SER A 449 -9.59 9.07 -5.96
N MET A 450 -9.59 9.60 -7.19
CA MET A 450 -10.13 10.92 -7.48
C MET A 450 -11.61 11.04 -7.13
N LEU A 451 -12.43 10.08 -7.56
CA LEU A 451 -13.87 10.05 -7.26
C LEU A 451 -14.16 10.01 -5.76
N LYS A 452 -13.37 9.29 -4.98
CA LYS A 452 -13.47 9.29 -3.52
C LYS A 452 -13.17 10.66 -2.91
N VAL A 453 -12.16 11.38 -3.41
CA VAL A 453 -11.86 12.75 -2.97
C VAL A 453 -13.02 13.69 -3.32
N LEU A 454 -13.51 13.65 -4.55
CA LEU A 454 -14.64 14.46 -5.01
C LEU A 454 -15.94 14.16 -4.25
N ASP A 455 -16.17 12.92 -3.83
CA ASP A 455 -17.31 12.50 -3.02
C ASP A 455 -17.22 13.10 -1.60
N VAL A 456 -16.03 13.16 -1.03
CA VAL A 456 -15.80 13.79 0.27
C VAL A 456 -15.91 15.32 0.18
N ASP A 457 -15.42 15.91 -0.91
CA ASP A 457 -15.57 17.34 -1.19
C ASP A 457 -17.03 17.72 -1.51
N GLY A 458 -17.89 16.72 -1.77
CA GLY A 458 -19.31 16.88 -2.01
C GLY A 458 -19.68 17.27 -3.44
N ALA A 459 -18.75 17.20 -4.40
CA ALA A 459 -19.00 17.45 -5.81
C ALA A 459 -19.74 16.29 -6.49
N VAL A 460 -19.40 15.08 -6.10
CA VAL A 460 -20.04 13.83 -6.57
C VAL A 460 -20.57 13.03 -5.41
N ARG A 461 -21.43 12.04 -5.68
CA ARG A 461 -21.92 11.11 -4.67
C ARG A 461 -21.87 9.68 -5.19
N ARG A 462 -21.34 8.77 -4.39
CA ARG A 462 -21.43 7.35 -4.66
C ARG A 462 -22.83 6.85 -4.28
N VAL A 463 -23.50 6.18 -5.22
CA VAL A 463 -24.82 5.58 -5.05
C VAL A 463 -24.82 4.13 -5.53
N GLN A 464 -25.94 3.42 -5.34
CA GLN A 464 -26.09 2.08 -5.92
C GLN A 464 -26.04 2.17 -7.44
N GLY A 465 -25.14 1.41 -8.07
CA GLY A 465 -24.95 1.39 -9.53
C GLY A 465 -23.81 2.29 -10.05
N GLY A 466 -23.32 3.25 -9.26
CA GLY A 466 -22.23 4.11 -9.74
C GLY A 466 -22.04 5.43 -8.98
N TRP A 467 -21.85 6.49 -9.74
CA TRP A 467 -21.57 7.83 -9.28
C TRP A 467 -22.54 8.82 -9.92
N GLU A 468 -22.95 9.82 -9.21
CA GLU A 468 -23.77 10.91 -9.69
C GLU A 468 -23.21 12.28 -9.27
N SER A 469 -23.50 13.34 -10.03
CA SER A 469 -23.21 14.69 -9.64
C SER A 469 -24.16 15.14 -8.53
N THR A 470 -23.64 15.93 -7.59
CA THR A 470 -24.47 16.61 -6.57
C THR A 470 -24.98 17.98 -7.03
N GLY A 471 -24.49 18.47 -8.17
CA GLY A 471 -24.74 19.84 -8.64
C GLY A 471 -24.04 20.94 -7.81
N ARG A 472 -23.23 20.59 -6.83
CA ARG A 472 -22.47 21.57 -6.05
C ARG A 472 -21.26 22.08 -6.84
N PRO A 473 -20.99 23.38 -6.86
CA PRO A 473 -19.78 23.92 -7.47
C PRO A 473 -18.53 23.30 -6.81
N TRP A 474 -17.58 22.91 -7.65
CA TRP A 474 -16.28 22.43 -7.19
C TRP A 474 -15.15 23.23 -7.87
N ALA A 475 -14.17 23.64 -7.09
CA ALA A 475 -12.99 24.34 -7.57
C ALA A 475 -11.73 23.47 -7.35
N TYR A 476 -10.86 23.47 -8.35
CA TYR A 476 -9.58 22.80 -8.25
C TYR A 476 -8.62 23.58 -7.35
N ASP A 477 -8.26 23.02 -6.21
CA ASP A 477 -7.33 23.62 -5.25
C ASP A 477 -5.88 23.36 -5.64
N ALA A 478 -5.41 24.08 -6.66
CA ALA A 478 -4.05 23.95 -7.18
C ALA A 478 -2.96 24.20 -6.11
N GLU A 479 -3.20 25.16 -5.22
CA GLU A 479 -2.26 25.47 -4.14
C GLU A 479 -2.11 24.32 -3.14
N ARG A 480 -3.22 23.68 -2.79
CA ARG A 480 -3.22 22.51 -1.91
C ARG A 480 -2.42 21.36 -2.53
N TYR A 481 -2.67 21.02 -3.80
CA TYR A 481 -1.96 19.93 -4.46
C TYR A 481 -0.48 20.24 -4.64
N ALA A 482 -0.12 21.48 -4.98
CA ALA A 482 1.28 21.90 -5.05
C ALA A 482 1.99 21.81 -3.68
N ARG A 483 1.31 22.17 -2.59
CA ARG A 483 1.87 22.04 -1.24
C ARG A 483 2.09 20.58 -0.84
N VAL A 484 1.16 19.67 -1.16
CA VAL A 484 1.29 18.23 -0.89
C VAL A 484 2.49 17.66 -1.66
N GLU A 485 2.63 18.03 -2.93
CA GLU A 485 3.76 17.61 -3.76
C GLU A 485 5.10 18.11 -3.20
N ALA A 486 5.19 19.39 -2.85
CA ALA A 486 6.40 19.95 -2.24
C ALA A 486 6.77 19.26 -0.91
N ALA A 487 5.79 18.93 -0.09
CA ALA A 487 6.01 18.19 1.15
C ALA A 487 6.59 16.80 0.88
N ARG A 488 6.05 16.08 -0.12
CA ARG A 488 6.56 14.76 -0.51
C ARG A 488 8.01 14.83 -1.00
N ILE A 489 8.35 15.80 -1.85
CA ILE A 489 9.72 16.02 -2.32
C ILE A 489 10.65 16.28 -1.14
N ALA A 490 10.25 17.11 -0.18
CA ALA A 490 11.05 17.41 1.01
C ALA A 490 11.29 16.16 1.89
N GLU A 491 10.31 15.26 1.99
CA GLU A 491 10.46 13.99 2.69
C GLU A 491 11.41 13.04 1.97
N GLN A 492 11.35 12.95 0.64
CA GLN A 492 12.30 12.18 -0.17
C GLN A 492 13.75 12.69 0.01
N GLU A 493 13.94 14.00 -0.07
CA GLU A 493 15.24 14.62 0.22
C GLU A 493 15.72 14.35 1.66
N ALA A 494 14.80 14.33 2.62
CA ALA A 494 15.14 13.98 3.98
C ALA A 494 15.58 12.52 4.10
N MET A 495 14.99 11.60 3.33
CA MET A 495 15.42 10.21 3.30
C MET A 495 16.81 10.06 2.67
N GLU A 496 17.10 10.76 1.57
CA GLU A 496 18.44 10.80 0.98
C GLU A 496 19.49 11.33 1.98
N ARG A 497 19.15 12.39 2.76
CA ARG A 497 20.02 12.89 3.84
C ARG A 497 20.22 11.85 4.93
N TYR A 498 19.18 11.12 5.34
CA TYR A 498 19.30 10.02 6.31
C TYR A 498 20.28 8.95 5.85
N GLU A 499 20.22 8.56 4.58
CA GLU A 499 21.16 7.61 4.00
C GLU A 499 22.60 8.11 4.01
N ALA A 500 22.77 9.42 3.76
CA ALA A 500 24.08 10.07 3.66
C ALA A 500 24.72 10.40 5.02
N LEU A 501 24.01 10.22 6.14
CA LEU A 501 24.55 10.54 7.47
C LEU A 501 25.90 9.85 7.73
N GLU A 502 26.83 10.62 8.31
CA GLU A 502 28.16 10.17 8.71
C GLU A 502 28.42 10.50 10.19
N ALA A 503 29.41 9.85 10.81
CA ALA A 503 29.82 10.21 12.17
C ALA A 503 30.36 11.66 12.20
N PRO A 504 30.01 12.47 13.22
CA PRO A 504 29.43 12.10 14.52
C PRO A 504 27.89 12.12 14.60
N GLU A 505 27.17 12.14 13.51
CA GLU A 505 25.70 12.15 13.50
C GLU A 505 25.10 10.86 14.10
N CYS A 506 23.79 10.85 14.35
CA CYS A 506 23.09 9.70 14.94
C CYS A 506 21.81 9.40 14.15
N ARG A 507 21.65 8.17 13.67
CA ARG A 507 20.51 7.77 12.87
C ARG A 507 19.17 7.90 13.60
N MET A 508 19.11 7.48 14.87
CA MET A 508 17.89 7.60 15.67
C MET A 508 17.55 9.07 15.99
N ALA A 509 18.58 9.91 16.23
CA ALA A 509 18.36 11.34 16.46
C ALA A 509 17.78 12.01 15.20
N PHE A 510 18.26 11.64 14.02
CA PHE A 510 17.70 12.15 12.76
C PHE A 510 16.21 11.78 12.61
N LEU A 511 15.84 10.51 12.84
CA LEU A 511 14.45 10.06 12.75
C LEU A 511 13.55 10.74 13.78
N ARG A 512 14.02 10.89 15.03
CA ARG A 512 13.29 11.62 16.07
C ARG A 512 13.08 13.08 15.69
N SER A 513 14.10 13.73 15.11
CA SER A 513 14.00 15.11 14.62
C SER A 513 13.03 15.24 13.46
N ALA A 514 13.07 14.33 12.49
CA ALA A 514 12.14 14.32 11.36
C ALA A 514 10.67 14.13 11.77
N LEU A 515 10.44 13.56 12.94
CA LEU A 515 9.11 13.37 13.54
C LEU A 515 8.77 14.41 14.61
N ASP A 516 9.59 15.45 14.76
CA ASP A 516 9.44 16.52 15.76
C ASP A 516 9.23 15.98 17.19
N ASP A 517 10.09 15.03 17.62
CA ASP A 517 10.03 14.45 18.98
C ASP A 517 10.17 15.56 20.04
N PRO A 518 9.14 15.83 20.86
CA PRO A 518 9.11 17.00 21.73
C PRO A 518 10.06 16.91 22.94
N VAL A 519 10.57 15.71 23.24
CA VAL A 519 11.39 15.48 24.45
C VAL A 519 12.83 15.08 24.11
N MET A 520 13.26 15.23 22.85
CA MET A 520 14.63 14.91 22.48
C MET A 520 15.59 16.02 22.94
N PRO A 521 16.57 15.72 23.82
CA PRO A 521 17.56 16.71 24.24
C PRO A 521 18.45 17.17 23.08
N ALA A 522 18.95 18.39 23.15
CA ALA A 522 19.97 18.88 22.22
C ALA A 522 21.20 17.96 22.26
N HIS A 523 21.76 17.63 21.07
CA HIS A 523 22.92 16.75 20.91
C HIS A 523 22.75 15.30 21.42
N TRP A 524 21.51 14.86 21.61
CA TRP A 524 21.24 13.49 22.04
C TRP A 524 21.69 12.47 20.97
N ARG A 525 22.24 11.35 21.43
CA ARG A 525 22.68 10.23 20.59
C ARG A 525 22.22 8.91 21.20
N CYS A 526 21.77 7.97 20.35
CA CYS A 526 21.21 6.71 20.83
C CYS A 526 22.25 5.71 21.41
N GLY A 527 23.52 5.84 21.05
CA GLY A 527 24.55 4.85 21.43
C GLY A 527 24.46 3.51 20.69
N SER A 528 23.31 3.17 20.07
CA SER A 528 23.00 1.85 19.52
C SER A 528 23.14 1.72 18.00
N CYS A 529 23.13 2.83 17.24
CA CYS A 529 23.25 2.78 15.77
C CYS A 529 24.70 2.56 15.30
N ASP A 530 24.85 2.31 13.99
CA ASP A 530 26.16 2.12 13.34
C ASP A 530 27.10 3.33 13.51
N LEU A 531 26.56 4.56 13.41
CA LEU A 531 27.32 5.80 13.58
C LEU A 531 27.67 6.10 15.04
N CYS A 532 26.95 5.51 16.00
CA CYS A 532 27.26 5.59 17.42
C CYS A 532 28.16 4.45 17.90
N GLY A 533 28.43 3.45 17.07
CA GLY A 533 29.27 2.28 17.39
C GLY A 533 28.54 1.09 18.01
N GLY A 534 27.20 1.17 18.21
CA GLY A 534 26.40 0.09 18.80
C GLY A 534 26.00 -1.02 17.82
N LEU A 535 26.12 -0.78 16.51
CA LEU A 535 25.89 -1.77 15.45
C LEU A 535 27.11 -1.85 14.53
N VAL A 536 27.67 -3.04 14.40
CA VAL A 536 28.79 -3.31 13.48
C VAL A 536 28.27 -4.18 12.34
N LEU A 537 28.18 -3.60 11.15
CA LEU A 537 27.76 -4.31 9.94
C LEU A 537 28.98 -4.81 9.15
N LYS A 538 28.91 -6.02 8.62
CA LYS A 538 29.92 -6.50 7.66
C LYS A 538 30.04 -5.54 6.48
N ARG A 539 31.27 -5.30 6.02
CA ARG A 539 31.51 -4.33 4.94
C ARG A 539 31.00 -4.82 3.59
N ALA A 540 31.16 -6.08 3.26
CA ALA A 540 30.75 -6.67 1.99
C ALA A 540 30.45 -8.17 2.16
N ALA A 541 29.71 -8.76 1.23
CA ALA A 541 29.63 -10.19 1.03
C ALA A 541 30.95 -10.71 0.40
N ARG A 542 31.13 -12.02 0.36
CA ARG A 542 32.27 -12.66 -0.32
C ARG A 542 32.11 -12.47 -1.84
N ALA A 543 33.21 -12.40 -2.55
CA ALA A 543 33.20 -12.22 -4.01
C ALA A 543 32.44 -13.35 -4.72
N ASP A 544 32.64 -14.60 -4.27
CA ASP A 544 31.94 -15.76 -4.84
C ASP A 544 30.41 -15.69 -4.64
N ASP A 545 29.96 -15.22 -3.47
CA ASP A 545 28.53 -15.04 -3.17
C ASP A 545 27.92 -13.92 -4.04
N VAL A 546 28.67 -12.85 -4.30
CA VAL A 546 28.25 -11.76 -5.20
C VAL A 546 28.15 -12.25 -6.65
N GLU A 547 29.10 -13.06 -7.10
CA GLU A 547 29.06 -13.63 -8.45
C GLU A 547 27.90 -14.63 -8.60
N ALA A 548 27.64 -15.47 -7.60
CA ALA A 548 26.48 -16.37 -7.57
C ALA A 548 25.17 -15.59 -7.58
N ALA A 549 25.07 -14.49 -6.81
CA ALA A 549 23.91 -13.60 -6.83
C ALA A 549 23.75 -12.91 -8.19
N ARG A 550 24.83 -12.48 -8.82
CA ARG A 550 24.81 -11.89 -10.16
C ARG A 550 24.32 -12.89 -11.20
N ALA A 551 24.83 -14.09 -11.20
CA ALA A 551 24.36 -15.17 -12.07
C ALA A 551 22.88 -15.52 -11.84
N SER A 552 22.44 -15.52 -10.58
CA SER A 552 21.05 -15.73 -10.23
C SER A 552 20.13 -14.61 -10.74
N LEU A 553 20.51 -13.33 -10.56
CA LEU A 553 19.78 -12.17 -11.07
C LEU A 553 19.85 -12.02 -12.61
N ALA A 554 20.82 -12.64 -13.25
CA ALA A 554 20.92 -12.68 -14.70
C ALA A 554 19.92 -13.65 -15.35
N ARG A 555 19.22 -14.46 -14.58
CA ARG A 555 18.14 -15.31 -15.10
C ARG A 555 17.03 -14.43 -15.66
N VAL A 556 16.71 -14.67 -16.92
CA VAL A 556 15.77 -13.88 -17.71
C VAL A 556 14.57 -14.69 -18.12
N GLY A 557 13.52 -14.03 -18.56
CA GLY A 557 12.32 -14.63 -19.10
C GLY A 557 11.12 -14.56 -18.17
N VAL A 558 10.21 -13.65 -18.50
CA VAL A 558 8.93 -13.45 -17.81
C VAL A 558 7.82 -13.90 -18.74
N VAL A 559 6.96 -14.81 -18.28
CA VAL A 559 5.83 -15.29 -19.06
C VAL A 559 4.78 -14.20 -19.20
N LEU A 560 4.35 -13.94 -20.43
CA LEU A 560 3.29 -13.00 -20.77
C LEU A 560 1.99 -13.76 -21.00
N THR A 561 1.07 -13.63 -20.06
CA THR A 561 -0.27 -14.22 -20.20
C THR A 561 -1.12 -13.41 -21.20
N PRO A 562 -1.73 -14.02 -22.21
CA PRO A 562 -2.53 -13.30 -23.20
C PRO A 562 -3.81 -12.73 -22.58
N ARG A 563 -4.27 -11.59 -23.12
CA ARG A 563 -5.56 -11.00 -22.76
C ARG A 563 -6.71 -11.91 -23.20
N ARG A 564 -7.66 -12.16 -22.32
CA ARG A 564 -8.82 -13.04 -22.57
C ARG A 564 -10.14 -12.29 -22.79
N GLN A 565 -10.17 -10.98 -22.46
CA GLN A 565 -11.38 -10.16 -22.49
C GLN A 565 -11.07 -8.72 -22.88
N TRP A 566 -11.92 -8.14 -23.72
CA TRP A 566 -11.88 -6.72 -24.06
C TRP A 566 -12.42 -5.86 -22.90
N PRO A 567 -11.93 -4.62 -22.73
CA PRO A 567 -12.48 -3.70 -21.74
C PRO A 567 -13.94 -3.35 -22.06
N ALA A 568 -14.73 -3.01 -21.05
CA ALA A 568 -16.08 -2.49 -21.23
C ALA A 568 -16.06 -1.08 -21.84
N GLY A 569 -17.16 -0.69 -22.54
CA GLY A 569 -17.34 0.66 -23.08
C GLY A 569 -16.66 0.95 -24.41
N MET A 570 -16.17 -0.06 -25.10
CA MET A 570 -15.52 0.10 -26.42
C MET A 570 -16.48 0.59 -27.52
N ASP A 571 -17.77 0.32 -27.40
CA ASP A 571 -18.83 0.82 -28.27
C ASP A 571 -18.92 2.36 -28.26
N ARG A 572 -18.80 2.98 -27.11
CA ARG A 572 -18.76 4.44 -26.93
C ARG A 572 -17.50 5.09 -27.49
N LEU A 573 -16.42 4.34 -27.52
CA LEU A 573 -15.17 4.75 -28.17
C LEU A 573 -15.16 4.45 -29.66
N GLY A 574 -16.34 4.08 -30.28
CA GLY A 574 -16.47 3.83 -31.69
C GLY A 574 -15.89 2.48 -32.16
N LEU A 575 -15.70 1.52 -31.26
CA LEU A 575 -15.13 0.20 -31.54
C LEU A 575 -16.04 -0.94 -31.05
N PRO A 576 -17.32 -1.04 -31.47
CA PRO A 576 -18.29 -2.00 -30.96
C PRO A 576 -17.91 -3.47 -31.21
N ALA A 577 -17.00 -3.73 -32.14
CA ALA A 577 -16.50 -5.08 -32.43
C ALA A 577 -15.55 -5.62 -31.34
N LEU A 578 -14.99 -4.75 -30.46
CA LEU A 578 -14.08 -5.12 -29.39
C LEU A 578 -14.84 -5.21 -28.06
N ARG A 579 -15.68 -6.25 -27.91
CA ARG A 579 -16.49 -6.46 -26.69
C ARG A 579 -16.46 -7.91 -26.20
N GLY A 580 -16.62 -8.09 -24.89
CA GLY A 580 -16.72 -9.41 -24.29
C GLY A 580 -15.41 -10.21 -24.33
N ARG A 581 -15.52 -11.52 -24.45
CA ARG A 581 -14.36 -12.42 -24.52
C ARG A 581 -13.66 -12.32 -25.88
N ILE A 582 -12.32 -12.36 -25.88
CA ILE A 582 -11.53 -12.49 -27.11
C ILE A 582 -11.66 -13.94 -27.58
N ALA A 583 -12.12 -14.14 -28.83
CA ALA A 583 -12.24 -15.47 -29.40
C ALA A 583 -10.89 -16.17 -29.44
N ALA A 584 -10.86 -17.49 -29.24
CA ALA A 584 -9.62 -18.25 -29.25
C ALA A 584 -8.85 -18.10 -30.57
N SER A 585 -9.58 -18.03 -31.70
CA SER A 585 -9.02 -17.80 -33.04
C SER A 585 -8.47 -16.38 -33.29
N GLU A 586 -8.71 -15.43 -32.40
CA GLU A 586 -8.21 -14.04 -32.46
C GLU A 586 -7.26 -13.68 -31.31
N ARG A 587 -6.93 -14.65 -30.44
CA ARG A 587 -6.16 -14.45 -29.21
C ARG A 587 -4.71 -14.88 -29.41
N ALA A 588 -3.79 -14.03 -28.97
CA ALA A 588 -2.37 -14.40 -28.88
C ALA A 588 -2.17 -15.66 -28.00
N GLY A 589 -1.19 -16.46 -28.31
CA GLY A 589 -0.66 -17.48 -27.41
C GLY A 589 0.16 -16.87 -26.26
N THR A 590 0.67 -17.74 -25.39
CA THR A 590 1.59 -17.36 -24.31
C THR A 590 2.85 -16.73 -24.91
N GLY A 591 3.26 -15.58 -24.36
CA GLY A 591 4.45 -14.85 -24.80
C GLY A 591 5.55 -14.81 -23.75
N MET A 592 6.67 -14.15 -24.07
CA MET A 592 7.75 -13.91 -23.12
C MET A 592 8.31 -12.50 -23.20
N ALA A 593 8.69 -11.94 -22.04
CA ALA A 593 9.53 -10.74 -21.92
C ALA A 593 10.93 -11.14 -21.43
N VAL A 594 11.95 -10.40 -21.85
CA VAL A 594 13.33 -10.63 -21.36
C VAL A 594 13.41 -10.38 -19.86
N GLY A 595 12.74 -9.33 -19.37
CA GLY A 595 12.67 -9.05 -17.94
C GLY A 595 11.60 -8.03 -17.57
N ARG A 596 11.46 -7.79 -16.26
CA ARG A 596 10.58 -6.74 -15.73
C ARG A 596 11.36 -5.44 -15.51
N MET A 597 10.72 -4.29 -15.75
CA MET A 597 11.33 -2.98 -15.51
C MET A 597 11.36 -2.60 -14.01
N ASP A 598 10.48 -3.17 -13.21
CA ASP A 598 10.34 -2.94 -11.76
C ASP A 598 11.01 -4.03 -10.91
N GLY A 599 11.72 -4.96 -11.54
CA GLY A 599 12.51 -6.01 -10.89
C GLY A 599 13.93 -5.61 -10.55
N LEU A 600 14.73 -6.60 -10.18
CA LEU A 600 16.18 -6.54 -9.97
C LEU A 600 16.94 -6.97 -11.25
N GLY A 601 18.19 -7.31 -11.15
CA GLY A 601 18.96 -7.92 -12.24
C GLY A 601 18.98 -7.10 -13.52
N VAL A 602 18.42 -7.64 -14.61
CA VAL A 602 18.40 -6.98 -15.94
C VAL A 602 17.50 -5.74 -15.99
N ALA A 603 16.70 -5.48 -14.98
CA ALA A 603 15.73 -4.38 -14.94
C ALA A 603 16.37 -3.01 -15.14
N ALA A 604 17.53 -2.76 -14.54
CA ALA A 604 18.24 -1.48 -14.69
C ALA A 604 18.68 -1.25 -16.15
N ALA A 605 19.23 -2.29 -16.80
CA ALA A 605 19.65 -2.20 -18.20
C ALA A 605 18.44 -2.07 -19.15
N LEU A 606 17.32 -2.74 -18.84
CA LEU A 606 16.07 -2.62 -19.58
C LEU A 606 15.45 -1.23 -19.42
N ARG A 607 15.42 -0.67 -18.20
CA ARG A 607 14.97 0.73 -17.98
C ARG A 607 15.80 1.72 -18.81
N GLY A 608 17.12 1.67 -18.69
CA GLY A 608 17.99 2.55 -19.45
C GLY A 608 17.82 2.44 -20.97
N LEU A 609 17.53 1.22 -21.48
CA LEU A 609 17.25 1.00 -22.89
C LEU A 609 15.88 1.57 -23.31
N ILE A 610 14.84 1.37 -22.46
CA ILE A 610 13.47 1.77 -22.78
C ILE A 610 13.22 3.27 -22.52
N GLU A 611 13.96 3.90 -21.63
CA GLU A 611 13.92 5.35 -21.39
C GLU A 611 14.64 6.17 -22.46
N GLN A 612 15.57 5.55 -23.18
CA GLN A 612 16.30 6.20 -24.26
C GLN A 612 15.46 6.18 -25.54
N ASP A 613 14.91 7.32 -25.92
CA ASP A 613 14.30 7.51 -27.24
C ASP A 613 15.39 7.34 -28.31
N ASP A 614 15.04 6.78 -29.47
CA ASP A 614 15.95 6.48 -30.60
C ASP A 614 17.05 5.42 -30.33
N ALA A 615 16.97 4.66 -29.24
CA ALA A 615 17.85 3.50 -29.04
C ALA A 615 17.87 2.63 -30.31
N ALA A 616 19.05 2.35 -30.85
CA ALA A 616 19.19 1.62 -32.12
C ALA A 616 19.47 0.14 -31.92
N GLU A 617 20.11 -0.24 -30.82
CA GLU A 617 20.62 -1.58 -30.59
C GLU A 617 20.46 -2.04 -29.15
N VAL A 618 20.30 -3.34 -28.98
CA VAL A 618 20.35 -3.97 -27.66
C VAL A 618 21.79 -3.91 -27.13
N PRO A 619 22.03 -3.40 -25.91
CA PRO A 619 23.33 -3.40 -25.27
C PRO A 619 23.98 -4.78 -25.28
N LEU A 620 25.31 -4.84 -25.48
CA LEU A 620 26.04 -6.10 -25.57
C LEU A 620 25.78 -7.06 -24.42
N GLY A 621 25.67 -6.54 -23.18
CA GLY A 621 25.40 -7.32 -21.98
C GLY A 621 23.99 -7.95 -21.93
N LEU A 622 23.01 -7.41 -22.67
CA LEU A 622 21.64 -7.96 -22.73
C LEU A 622 21.43 -8.95 -23.90
N ARG A 623 22.30 -8.98 -24.90
CA ARG A 623 22.13 -9.81 -26.10
C ARG A 623 22.01 -11.31 -25.78
N PRO A 624 22.84 -11.90 -24.89
CA PRO A 624 22.67 -13.31 -24.50
C PRO A 624 21.30 -13.57 -23.87
N SER A 625 20.81 -12.66 -23.03
CA SER A 625 19.51 -12.77 -22.38
C SER A 625 18.34 -12.75 -23.38
N VAL A 626 18.43 -11.93 -24.42
CA VAL A 626 17.43 -11.89 -25.51
C VAL A 626 17.35 -13.22 -26.22
N LEU A 627 18.48 -13.84 -26.56
CA LEU A 627 18.53 -15.13 -27.26
C LEU A 627 18.05 -16.29 -26.36
N GLN A 628 18.46 -16.32 -25.11
CA GLN A 628 18.02 -17.33 -24.14
C GLN A 628 16.49 -17.31 -23.95
N VAL A 629 15.88 -16.12 -23.89
CA VAL A 629 14.43 -16.00 -23.76
C VAL A 629 13.71 -16.39 -25.05
N ALA A 630 14.32 -16.16 -26.22
CA ALA A 630 13.77 -16.62 -27.48
C ALA A 630 13.73 -18.17 -27.56
N GLU A 631 14.77 -18.86 -27.07
CA GLU A 631 14.78 -20.31 -26.97
C GLU A 631 13.69 -20.84 -26.02
N ARG A 632 13.55 -20.20 -24.86
CA ARG A 632 12.46 -20.53 -23.92
C ARG A 632 11.08 -20.31 -24.52
N LEU A 633 10.89 -19.24 -25.31
CA LEU A 633 9.63 -19.02 -26.00
C LEU A 633 9.35 -20.12 -27.00
N THR A 634 10.35 -20.60 -27.73
CA THR A 634 10.20 -21.73 -28.67
C THR A 634 9.77 -23.00 -27.93
N ALA A 635 10.34 -23.29 -26.75
CA ALA A 635 9.91 -24.41 -25.93
C ALA A 635 8.45 -24.28 -25.50
N LEU A 636 8.02 -23.09 -25.05
CA LEU A 636 6.62 -22.84 -24.70
C LEU A 636 5.67 -22.95 -25.90
N MET A 637 6.10 -22.56 -27.08
CA MET A 637 5.30 -22.72 -28.31
C MET A 637 5.09 -24.20 -28.68
N ALA A 638 6.04 -25.07 -28.33
CA ALA A 638 5.89 -26.50 -28.50
C ALA A 638 4.85 -27.10 -27.54
N GLU A 639 4.88 -26.69 -26.26
CA GLU A 639 3.92 -27.14 -25.23
C GLU A 639 2.48 -26.68 -25.51
N ASP A 640 2.24 -25.43 -25.97
CA ASP A 640 0.92 -24.90 -26.33
C ASP A 640 0.26 -25.64 -27.53
N GLY A 641 0.96 -26.61 -28.15
CA GLY A 641 0.46 -27.45 -29.25
C GLY A 641 -0.49 -28.56 -28.82
N ASP A 642 -0.43 -29.00 -27.57
CA ASP A 642 -1.12 -30.20 -27.08
C ASP A 642 -2.61 -29.97 -26.71
N ASP A 643 -3.04 -28.73 -26.50
CA ASP A 643 -4.39 -28.39 -26.01
C ASP A 643 -5.47 -28.32 -27.12
N THR A 644 -5.15 -28.62 -28.40
CA THR A 644 -6.07 -28.49 -29.55
C THR A 644 -6.60 -29.82 -30.11
N GLY A 645 -6.55 -30.95 -29.37
CA GLY A 645 -7.34 -32.16 -29.66
C GLY A 645 -7.09 -32.79 -31.04
N GLY A 646 -5.89 -32.67 -31.58
CA GLY A 646 -5.49 -33.34 -32.82
C GLY A 646 -4.63 -34.59 -32.52
N ASP A 647 -4.90 -35.64 -33.28
CA ASP A 647 -4.37 -37.00 -33.22
C ASP A 647 -2.95 -37.13 -32.66
N ALA A 648 -2.80 -37.94 -31.62
CA ALA A 648 -1.56 -38.25 -30.91
C ALA A 648 -0.50 -38.86 -31.86
N GLY A 649 0.45 -38.01 -32.28
CA GLY A 649 1.50 -38.50 -33.19
C GLY A 649 2.84 -37.75 -33.20
N SER A 650 2.93 -36.56 -32.63
CA SER A 650 4.21 -35.86 -32.44
C SER A 650 4.15 -34.94 -31.22
N ASP A 651 5.03 -35.16 -30.28
CA ASP A 651 5.14 -34.49 -28.98
C ASP A 651 5.55 -33.01 -29.06
N ASP A 652 5.78 -32.45 -30.25
CA ASP A 652 6.25 -31.06 -30.43
C ASP A 652 5.36 -30.28 -31.39
N GLY A 653 4.82 -29.16 -30.95
CA GLY A 653 4.19 -28.18 -31.82
C GLY A 653 5.17 -27.62 -32.86
N PRO A 654 4.70 -27.13 -34.04
CA PRO A 654 5.61 -26.67 -35.08
C PRO A 654 6.47 -25.50 -34.58
N PRO A 655 7.78 -25.51 -34.89
CA PRO A 655 8.68 -24.42 -34.56
C PRO A 655 8.22 -23.09 -35.18
N PRO A 656 8.66 -21.94 -34.66
CA PRO A 656 8.31 -20.65 -35.26
C PRO A 656 8.77 -20.58 -36.71
N SER A 657 7.84 -20.33 -37.63
CA SER A 657 8.13 -20.22 -39.06
C SER A 657 8.33 -18.79 -39.51
N GLY A 658 7.85 -17.81 -38.71
CA GLY A 658 7.94 -16.40 -39.05
C GLY A 658 8.16 -15.46 -37.89
N VAL A 659 8.83 -14.34 -38.15
CA VAL A 659 9.00 -13.24 -37.22
C VAL A 659 8.33 -11.99 -37.80
N VAL A 660 7.46 -11.38 -37.00
CA VAL A 660 6.80 -10.10 -37.31
C VAL A 660 7.16 -9.09 -36.23
N VAL A 661 7.43 -7.87 -36.64
CA VAL A 661 7.80 -6.77 -35.75
C VAL A 661 6.65 -5.77 -35.64
N ILE A 662 6.34 -5.29 -34.45
CA ILE A 662 5.46 -4.12 -34.28
C ILE A 662 6.32 -2.87 -34.45
N GLU A 663 5.89 -1.92 -35.26
CA GLU A 663 6.64 -0.68 -35.42
C GLU A 663 6.61 0.17 -34.16
N SER A 664 7.77 0.30 -33.51
CA SER A 664 7.95 1.24 -32.41
C SER A 664 8.24 2.64 -32.96
N ARG A 665 7.48 3.63 -32.51
CA ARG A 665 7.67 5.03 -32.94
C ARG A 665 8.79 5.73 -32.21
N ARG A 666 9.11 5.29 -30.99
CA ARG A 666 10.22 5.85 -30.21
C ARG A 666 11.53 5.15 -30.52
N ARG A 667 11.49 3.85 -30.82
CA ARG A 667 12.69 2.99 -31.03
C ARG A 667 12.57 2.08 -32.24
N PRO A 668 12.28 2.64 -33.46
CA PRO A 668 12.04 1.82 -34.65
C PRO A 668 13.26 0.99 -35.07
N ARG A 669 14.48 1.49 -34.83
CA ARG A 669 15.71 0.76 -35.12
C ARG A 669 15.93 -0.42 -34.20
N LEU A 670 15.63 -0.25 -32.89
CA LEU A 670 15.78 -1.27 -31.87
C LEU A 670 14.92 -2.48 -32.19
N VAL A 671 13.58 -2.30 -32.36
CA VAL A 671 12.66 -3.44 -32.61
C VAL A 671 13.01 -4.18 -33.89
N ARG A 672 13.38 -3.47 -34.95
CA ARG A 672 13.83 -4.07 -36.22
C ARG A 672 15.16 -4.84 -36.06
N GLN A 673 16.08 -4.34 -35.23
CA GLN A 673 17.34 -5.04 -34.91
C GLN A 673 17.05 -6.34 -34.14
N VAL A 674 16.17 -6.29 -33.14
CA VAL A 674 15.72 -7.48 -32.37
C VAL A 674 15.03 -8.48 -33.29
N GLY A 675 14.07 -8.04 -34.11
CA GLY A 675 13.38 -8.91 -35.06
C GLY A 675 14.32 -9.65 -36.01
N ARG A 676 15.30 -8.94 -36.57
CA ARG A 676 16.36 -9.57 -37.44
C ARG A 676 17.24 -10.55 -36.66
N ALA A 677 17.57 -10.25 -35.41
CA ALA A 677 18.36 -11.14 -34.57
C ALA A 677 17.62 -12.41 -34.28
N LEU A 678 16.33 -12.30 -33.89
CA LEU A 678 15.46 -13.45 -33.61
C LEU A 678 15.18 -14.27 -34.87
N SER A 679 14.90 -13.64 -36.02
CA SER A 679 14.71 -14.33 -37.30
C SER A 679 15.94 -15.21 -37.66
N ARG A 680 17.15 -14.70 -37.51
CA ARG A 680 18.36 -15.50 -37.71
C ARG A 680 18.59 -16.57 -36.70
N HIS A 681 18.34 -16.28 -35.41
CA HIS A 681 18.59 -17.23 -34.31
C HIS A 681 17.60 -18.39 -34.33
N LEU A 682 16.32 -18.13 -34.61
CA LEU A 682 15.27 -19.13 -34.68
C LEU A 682 15.09 -19.76 -36.05
N SER A 683 15.92 -19.39 -37.06
CA SER A 683 15.78 -19.82 -38.45
C SER A 683 14.38 -19.58 -39.04
N ALA A 684 13.69 -18.52 -38.57
CA ALA A 684 12.34 -18.16 -38.96
C ALA A 684 12.35 -16.99 -39.97
N ALA A 685 11.44 -17.01 -40.96
CA ALA A 685 11.38 -15.99 -42.02
C ALA A 685 10.98 -14.60 -41.44
N PRO A 686 11.63 -13.50 -41.86
CA PRO A 686 11.17 -12.15 -41.55
C PRO A 686 9.92 -11.84 -42.44
N LEU A 687 8.72 -11.91 -41.86
CA LEU A 687 7.47 -11.78 -42.64
C LEU A 687 7.05 -10.33 -42.89
N GLY A 688 7.31 -9.43 -41.92
CA GLY A 688 6.90 -8.05 -42.10
C GLY A 688 6.86 -7.22 -40.81
N VAL A 689 6.29 -6.03 -40.95
CA VAL A 689 6.14 -5.06 -39.85
C VAL A 689 4.66 -4.69 -39.73
N VAL A 690 4.09 -4.84 -38.56
CA VAL A 690 2.77 -4.24 -38.24
C VAL A 690 3.00 -2.74 -38.13
N GLY A 691 2.50 -2.00 -39.09
CA GLY A 691 2.68 -0.54 -39.15
C GLY A 691 1.89 0.17 -38.04
N ALA A 692 2.37 1.34 -37.68
CA ALA A 692 1.73 2.18 -36.68
C ALA A 692 1.45 3.59 -37.24
N ALA A 693 0.16 3.96 -37.48
CA ALA A 693 -0.26 5.27 -37.95
C ALA A 693 -0.64 6.25 -36.83
N GLY A 694 -0.43 7.58 -36.96
CA GLY A 694 -0.81 8.63 -35.99
C GLY A 694 0.29 8.91 -34.93
N GLU A 695 0.02 9.64 -33.87
CA GLU A 695 0.96 9.96 -32.79
C GLU A 695 1.15 8.79 -31.80
N PRO A 696 2.32 8.70 -31.12
CA PRO A 696 2.52 7.70 -30.08
C PRO A 696 1.44 7.81 -29.00
N GLY A 697 0.75 6.71 -28.73
CA GLY A 697 -0.26 6.67 -27.68
C GLY A 697 0.36 6.80 -26.27
N ARG A 698 -0.37 7.41 -25.34
CA ARG A 698 0.04 7.49 -23.94
C ARG A 698 -0.07 6.11 -23.27
N HIS A 699 0.89 5.76 -22.43
CA HIS A 699 0.92 4.49 -21.72
C HIS A 699 0.30 4.56 -20.30
N ASP A 700 0.15 5.77 -19.76
CA ASP A 700 -0.36 6.07 -18.43
C ASP A 700 -1.89 6.25 -18.41
N VAL A 701 -2.59 5.70 -19.39
CA VAL A 701 -4.04 5.84 -19.59
C VAL A 701 -4.81 4.57 -19.25
N GLY A 702 -6.14 4.70 -19.06
CA GLY A 702 -7.06 3.59 -18.82
C GLY A 702 -7.08 2.56 -19.95
N SER A 703 -7.40 1.32 -19.62
CA SER A 703 -7.37 0.19 -20.57
C SER A 703 -8.21 0.40 -21.83
N ALA A 704 -9.41 0.98 -21.70
CA ALA A 704 -10.30 1.23 -22.84
C ALA A 704 -9.72 2.28 -23.79
N PHE A 705 -9.20 3.39 -23.25
CA PHE A 705 -8.53 4.42 -24.06
C PHE A 705 -7.27 3.89 -24.74
N ARG A 706 -6.43 3.14 -24.00
CA ARG A 706 -5.22 2.54 -24.57
C ARG A 706 -5.57 1.60 -25.71
N LEU A 707 -6.56 0.72 -25.51
CA LEU A 707 -7.02 -0.17 -26.57
C LEU A 707 -7.55 0.60 -27.78
N ALA A 708 -8.35 1.65 -27.58
CA ALA A 708 -8.90 2.44 -28.68
C ALA A 708 -7.81 3.14 -29.50
N GLN A 709 -6.78 3.69 -28.84
CA GLN A 709 -5.63 4.27 -29.52
C GLN A 709 -4.88 3.22 -30.35
N VAL A 710 -4.56 2.08 -29.75
CA VAL A 710 -3.82 0.99 -30.40
C VAL A 710 -4.63 0.41 -31.57
N ALA A 711 -5.93 0.16 -31.39
CA ALA A 711 -6.78 -0.42 -32.43
C ALA A 711 -6.95 0.48 -33.66
N ARG A 712 -6.82 1.80 -33.49
CA ARG A 712 -6.87 2.77 -34.62
C ARG A 712 -5.50 3.00 -35.25
N SER A 713 -4.42 2.70 -34.54
CA SER A 713 -3.07 2.99 -35.03
C SER A 713 -2.42 1.80 -35.74
N LEU A 714 -2.67 0.57 -35.32
CA LEU A 714 -2.03 -0.60 -35.92
C LEU A 714 -2.70 -1.03 -37.22
N THR A 715 -1.89 -1.33 -38.24
CA THR A 715 -2.35 -1.68 -39.59
C THR A 715 -1.40 -2.65 -40.30
N LEU A 716 -1.96 -3.44 -41.22
CA LEU A 716 -1.23 -4.26 -42.18
C LEU A 716 -1.34 -3.70 -43.60
N ALA A 717 -1.81 -2.44 -43.78
CA ALA A 717 -2.08 -1.86 -45.09
C ALA A 717 -0.87 -1.84 -46.05
N ASP A 718 0.33 -1.72 -45.51
CA ASP A 718 1.57 -1.66 -46.28
C ASP A 718 2.20 -3.03 -46.57
N TRP A 719 1.49 -4.13 -46.22
CA TRP A 719 2.01 -5.48 -46.46
C TRP A 719 1.92 -5.87 -47.94
N SER A 720 3.00 -6.38 -48.50
CA SER A 720 3.00 -6.93 -49.86
C SER A 720 2.22 -8.22 -49.93
N HIS A 721 1.79 -8.59 -51.14
CA HIS A 721 1.08 -9.87 -51.37
C HIS A 721 1.96 -11.08 -50.97
N GLU A 722 3.26 -11.00 -51.17
CA GLU A 722 4.25 -12.02 -50.77
C GLU A 722 4.31 -12.17 -49.25
N ALA A 723 4.32 -11.06 -48.48
CA ALA A 723 4.27 -11.08 -47.02
C ALA A 723 2.99 -11.71 -46.48
N LEU A 724 1.84 -11.37 -47.07
CA LEU A 724 0.55 -11.97 -46.70
C LEU A 724 0.45 -13.45 -47.07
N THR A 725 1.08 -13.88 -48.18
CA THR A 725 1.15 -15.29 -48.55
C THR A 725 2.04 -16.08 -47.59
N GLY A 726 3.17 -15.52 -47.21
CA GLY A 726 4.09 -16.13 -46.22
C GLY A 726 3.51 -16.22 -44.80
N LEU A 727 2.47 -15.42 -44.51
CA LEU A 727 1.77 -15.44 -43.21
C LEU A 727 0.75 -16.61 -43.13
N GLN A 728 0.28 -17.14 -44.27
CA GLN A 728 -0.76 -18.19 -44.23
C GLN A 728 -0.26 -19.46 -43.55
N GLY A 729 -0.96 -19.85 -42.48
CA GLY A 729 -0.60 -21.01 -41.67
C GLY A 729 0.70 -20.87 -40.84
N ALA A 730 1.32 -19.68 -40.80
CA ALA A 730 2.56 -19.46 -40.11
C ALA A 730 2.39 -19.45 -38.58
N SER A 731 3.35 -20.05 -37.88
CA SER A 731 3.57 -19.89 -36.43
C SER A 731 4.52 -18.70 -36.22
N VAL A 732 4.01 -17.60 -35.66
CA VAL A 732 4.66 -16.28 -35.68
C VAL A 732 5.17 -15.88 -34.29
N VAL A 733 6.42 -15.46 -34.22
CA VAL A 733 6.95 -14.67 -33.08
C VAL A 733 6.71 -13.20 -33.34
N LEU A 734 5.88 -12.55 -32.50
CA LEU A 734 5.51 -11.14 -32.61
C LEU A 734 6.40 -10.29 -31.67
N VAL A 735 7.25 -9.44 -32.25
CA VAL A 735 8.27 -8.70 -31.53
C VAL A 735 7.84 -7.26 -31.27
N ASP A 736 7.97 -6.81 -30.01
CA ASP A 736 7.82 -5.40 -29.60
C ASP A 736 8.98 -5.02 -28.65
N ASP A 737 9.17 -3.73 -28.39
CA ASP A 737 10.21 -3.24 -27.47
C ASP A 737 9.80 -3.45 -26.00
N TRP A 738 8.58 -3.11 -25.62
CA TRP A 738 8.08 -3.32 -24.26
C TRP A 738 6.55 -3.39 -24.19
N THR A 739 6.06 -3.91 -23.07
CA THR A 739 4.62 -3.98 -22.81
C THR A 739 4.26 -3.58 -21.37
N ASP A 740 3.13 -2.90 -21.21
CA ASP A 740 2.50 -2.60 -19.92
C ASP A 740 1.14 -3.32 -19.85
N SER A 741 0.17 -2.83 -20.59
CA SER A 741 -1.19 -3.36 -20.57
C SER A 741 -1.41 -4.58 -21.47
N GLY A 742 -0.50 -4.90 -22.37
CA GLY A 742 -0.61 -5.98 -23.35
C GLY A 742 -1.56 -5.70 -24.53
N TRP A 743 -2.17 -4.50 -24.61
CA TRP A 743 -3.14 -4.22 -25.68
C TRP A 743 -2.51 -4.12 -27.07
N THR A 744 -1.29 -3.58 -27.16
CA THR A 744 -0.53 -3.55 -28.43
C THR A 744 -0.34 -4.95 -29.00
N LEU A 745 0.10 -5.87 -28.14
CA LEU A 745 0.30 -7.28 -28.48
C LEU A 745 -1.00 -7.97 -28.85
N ALA A 746 -2.08 -7.72 -28.12
CA ALA A 746 -3.38 -8.34 -28.37
C ALA A 746 -3.99 -7.89 -29.71
N VAL A 747 -3.89 -6.59 -30.04
CA VAL A 747 -4.42 -6.06 -31.33
C VAL A 747 -3.57 -6.51 -32.49
N ALA A 748 -2.23 -6.43 -32.38
CA ALA A 748 -1.33 -6.90 -33.44
C ALA A 748 -1.49 -8.40 -33.72
N ALA A 749 -1.59 -9.22 -32.68
CA ALA A 749 -1.85 -10.66 -32.82
C ALA A 749 -3.21 -10.93 -33.52
N ARG A 750 -4.27 -10.21 -33.12
CA ARG A 750 -5.58 -10.32 -33.77
C ARG A 750 -5.52 -9.97 -35.26
N LEU A 751 -4.78 -8.93 -35.62
CA LEU A 751 -4.61 -8.57 -37.05
C LEU A 751 -3.92 -9.68 -37.83
N LEU A 752 -2.85 -10.26 -37.30
CA LEU A 752 -2.09 -11.33 -37.95
C LEU A 752 -2.92 -12.63 -38.05
N LEU A 753 -3.62 -13.03 -36.99
CA LEU A 753 -4.50 -14.21 -36.98
C LEU A 753 -5.63 -14.08 -37.98
N ARG A 754 -6.25 -12.90 -38.09
CA ARG A 754 -7.27 -12.61 -39.10
C ARG A 754 -6.70 -12.58 -40.52
N ALA A 755 -5.45 -12.25 -40.67
CA ALA A 755 -4.76 -12.25 -41.96
C ALA A 755 -4.23 -13.64 -42.37
N GLY A 756 -4.42 -14.69 -41.52
CA GLY A 756 -4.13 -16.08 -41.88
C GLY A 756 -3.00 -16.75 -41.08
N ALA A 757 -2.37 -16.10 -40.11
CA ALA A 757 -1.44 -16.77 -39.21
C ALA A 757 -2.14 -17.88 -38.41
N ALA A 758 -1.50 -19.03 -38.23
CA ALA A 758 -2.00 -20.11 -37.39
C ALA A 758 -1.90 -19.80 -35.89
N ARG A 759 -0.76 -19.27 -35.50
CA ARG A 759 -0.46 -18.91 -34.10
C ARG A 759 0.40 -17.65 -34.03
N VAL A 760 0.25 -16.86 -32.96
CA VAL A 760 1.04 -15.66 -32.72
C VAL A 760 1.47 -15.60 -31.27
N HIS A 761 2.78 -15.66 -31.01
CA HIS A 761 3.35 -15.64 -29.68
C HIS A 761 4.17 -14.36 -29.47
N PRO A 762 3.84 -13.52 -28.49
CA PRO A 762 4.55 -12.28 -28.22
C PRO A 762 5.95 -12.48 -27.66
N PHE A 763 6.90 -11.66 -28.11
CA PHE A 763 8.23 -11.50 -27.54
C PHE A 763 8.49 -10.03 -27.31
N VAL A 764 8.85 -9.62 -26.09
CA VAL A 764 9.20 -8.23 -25.80
C VAL A 764 10.51 -8.15 -25.00
N LEU A 765 11.22 -7.04 -25.12
CA LEU A 765 12.40 -6.82 -24.29
C LEU A 765 12.04 -6.56 -22.83
N ALA A 766 10.98 -5.78 -22.57
CA ALA A 766 10.62 -5.40 -21.22
C ALA A 766 9.12 -5.52 -20.93
N GLN A 767 8.79 -5.90 -19.70
CA GLN A 767 7.46 -5.80 -19.11
C GLN A 767 7.49 -4.80 -17.95
N ARG A 768 6.46 -3.97 -17.86
CA ARG A 768 6.24 -3.08 -16.73
C ARG A 768 5.29 -3.68 -15.71
#